data_4d73b7b2396c0b22ad51af858c3d8cb8
#
_entry.id   4d73b7b2396c0b22ad51af858c3d8cb8
#
_cell.length_a   1.000
_cell.length_b   1.000
_cell.length_c   1.000
_cell.angle_alpha   90.00
_cell.angle_beta   90.00
_cell.angle_gamma   90.00
#
_symmetry.space_group_name_H-M   'P 1'
#
loop_
_entity.id
_entity.type
_entity.pdbx_description
1 polymer ?
#
loop_
_entity_poly.entity_id
_entity_poly.type
_entity_poly.pdbx_seq_one_letter_code
_entity_poly.pdbx_strand_id
1 'polypeptide(L)'
;MTHKKQSFILLFFILLILSFLASRLSFSEDISDFLPMSEEQKNQMHLYGKLSGSDKILILFSMEDTTQIFPDRLCDAINTFDSIANYDILTQVDINDYYQQIEKKYNQIPYFLTEKDYERIDTLLTKDKIHENLVALYNKFMLPITSVLRYSATNDPLNLFDNTQEANSQFSIENFSLYDGYIMTSDNSLAFAFLTSPYGDSETQKNTLLIKDLESVISIVKNQYKDVNIRLIGGPPVAVSNAKQIKTDISYSIAIASILILTLLYLTLQSWKKMLLIALTVAFGFIFGMGIIGLAHPNISLIVFGIASVIIGIVVNYPLHFIVHHINSNSTRKTLQEELMPLIIGNITTVGAFLTLIPLDSIALRDLGIFCAAMLIGTIIFTLFFLPLFNINSNTTKSNFVNNKITKIASFPLGNKKLFIAFFILTIILGWFGQNVSFDSNLSNINYLTKQQKEDFSLLAQIAGQKNETDIEIFIPCTEDLSNKITRWNNFWAERNDSVIKTLRLEAQNIGFAETAFAPFEELITQKTFDDIPADFELAKQIYVPVEKADSVLNATKGAFSVKKIQESMTSSLSDNFSYIGTACSIIVFIFLWICFKNFWIALVAFIPIAISWIWILGLMNIFGLQFNIVNIILATFIFGQGDDYAIFMTEGLIYEQKNGQSMLPLYKKEILLSAIIMFIGIGVLIIAQHPAIFSLGAIVLIGMFSVVLISYILPPFLFKLFIKLKLIKL
;
A
#
# COMPACT_ATOMS: atom_id res chain seq x y z
N MET A 1 36.12 9.36 37.36
CA MET A 1 35.38 8.10 37.49
C MET A 1 33.88 8.32 37.82
N THR A 2 33.55 9.27 38.70
CA THR A 2 32.15 9.59 39.13
C THR A 2 31.27 10.01 37.95
N HIS A 3 31.68 10.90 37.06
CA HIS A 3 30.89 11.33 35.91
C HIS A 3 30.58 10.19 34.92
N LYS A 4 31.50 9.25 34.67
CA LYS A 4 31.24 8.10 33.78
C LYS A 4 30.17 7.18 34.36
N LYS A 5 30.19 6.90 35.68
CA LYS A 5 29.16 6.07 36.34
C LYS A 5 27.78 6.73 36.24
N GLN A 6 27.69 8.04 36.47
CA GLN A 6 26.46 8.80 36.36
C GLN A 6 25.87 8.76 34.93
N SER A 7 26.71 8.90 33.91
CA SER A 7 26.28 8.81 32.49
C SER A 7 25.76 7.41 32.12
N PHE A 8 26.35 6.32 32.62
CA PHE A 8 25.85 4.97 32.41
C PHE A 8 24.53 4.70 33.14
N ILE A 9 24.37 5.25 34.36
CA ILE A 9 23.09 5.18 35.09
C ILE A 9 22.00 5.91 34.31
N LEU A 10 22.29 7.10 33.81
CA LEU A 10 21.36 7.88 32.99
C LEU A 10 20.97 7.12 31.72
N LEU A 11 21.94 6.53 31.03
CA LEU A 11 21.70 5.70 29.86
C LEU A 11 20.75 4.53 30.16
N PHE A 12 20.97 3.86 31.27
CA PHE A 12 20.12 2.74 31.71
C PHE A 12 18.66 3.18 31.93
N PHE A 13 18.44 4.32 32.63
CA PHE A 13 17.10 4.86 32.87
C PHE A 13 16.43 5.29 31.57
N ILE A 14 17.17 5.94 30.66
CA ILE A 14 16.64 6.31 29.34
C ILE A 14 16.20 5.05 28.58
N LEU A 15 17.04 4.02 28.52
CA LEU A 15 16.69 2.76 27.86
C LEU A 15 15.46 2.09 28.47
N LEU A 16 15.32 2.11 29.80
CA LEU A 16 14.19 1.52 30.48
C LEU A 16 12.88 2.24 30.12
N ILE A 17 12.88 3.57 30.13
CA ILE A 17 11.73 4.39 29.76
C ILE A 17 11.36 4.14 28.28
N LEU A 18 12.35 4.19 27.38
CA LEU A 18 12.14 3.99 25.95
C LEU A 18 11.62 2.57 25.64
N SER A 19 12.15 1.56 26.31
CA SER A 19 11.68 0.16 26.15
C SER A 19 10.25 -0.01 26.65
N PHE A 20 9.87 0.66 27.74
CA PHE A 20 8.51 0.65 28.24
C PHE A 20 7.56 1.35 27.23
N LEU A 21 7.96 2.45 26.64
CA LEU A 21 7.16 3.12 25.60
C LEU A 21 7.04 2.26 24.34
N ALA A 22 8.12 1.64 23.92
CA ALA A 22 8.14 0.73 22.77
C ALA A 22 7.25 -0.52 22.98
N SER A 23 7.07 -0.98 24.21
CA SER A 23 6.19 -2.14 24.50
C SER A 23 4.70 -1.86 24.29
N ARG A 24 4.31 -0.61 24.09
CA ARG A 24 2.92 -0.21 23.78
C ARG A 24 2.57 -0.33 22.31
N LEU A 25 3.56 -0.57 21.46
CA LEU A 25 3.34 -0.65 20.01
C LEU A 25 2.58 -1.92 19.64
N SER A 26 1.55 -1.75 18.82
CA SER A 26 0.89 -2.79 18.05
C SER A 26 1.21 -2.60 16.56
N PHE A 27 1.17 -3.70 15.81
CA PHE A 27 1.60 -3.70 14.42
C PHE A 27 0.42 -3.99 13.50
N SER A 28 0.20 -3.12 12.51
CA SER A 28 -0.73 -3.33 11.42
C SER A 28 0.01 -3.96 10.23
N GLU A 29 -0.64 -4.91 9.58
CA GLU A 29 -0.12 -5.57 8.37
C GLU A 29 -0.82 -5.04 7.11
N ASP A 30 -1.62 -3.97 7.24
CA ASP A 30 -2.41 -3.38 6.17
C ASP A 30 -1.56 -2.42 5.33
N ILE A 31 -1.47 -2.67 4.02
CA ILE A 31 -0.80 -1.81 3.06
C ILE A 31 -1.62 -0.54 2.75
N SER A 32 -2.91 -0.55 3.05
CA SER A 32 -3.79 0.60 2.81
C SER A 32 -3.40 1.82 3.63
N ASP A 33 -2.69 1.63 4.76
CA ASP A 33 -2.12 2.72 5.58
C ASP A 33 -1.17 3.64 4.79
N PHE A 34 -0.60 3.14 3.68
CA PHE A 34 0.24 3.94 2.78
C PHE A 34 -0.56 4.80 1.81
N LEU A 35 -1.85 4.52 1.61
CA LEU A 35 -2.66 5.23 0.62
C LEU A 35 -2.89 6.68 1.03
N PRO A 36 -2.69 7.65 0.11
CA PRO A 36 -2.99 9.06 0.36
C PRO A 36 -4.50 9.31 0.17
N MET A 37 -5.30 8.73 1.05
CA MET A 37 -6.76 8.85 1.03
C MET A 37 -7.24 9.79 2.11
N SER A 38 -8.18 10.67 1.74
CA SER A 38 -8.94 11.43 2.72
C SER A 38 -9.83 10.50 3.58
N GLU A 39 -10.27 10.98 4.74
CA GLU A 39 -11.19 10.20 5.60
C GLU A 39 -12.49 9.82 4.87
N GLU A 40 -12.96 10.69 3.97
CA GLU A 40 -14.13 10.41 3.13
C GLU A 40 -13.86 9.25 2.15
N GLN A 41 -12.70 9.26 1.48
CA GLN A 41 -12.31 8.18 0.56
C GLN A 41 -12.08 6.86 1.29
N LYS A 42 -11.55 6.88 2.52
CA LYS A 42 -11.43 5.68 3.35
C LYS A 42 -12.79 5.08 3.68
N ASN A 43 -13.76 5.93 4.07
CA ASN A 43 -15.13 5.50 4.34
C ASN A 43 -15.79 4.92 3.07
N GLN A 44 -15.58 5.54 1.91
CA GLN A 44 -16.06 5.05 0.62
C GLN A 44 -15.45 3.70 0.27
N MET A 45 -14.14 3.51 0.48
CA MET A 45 -13.48 2.22 0.24
C MET A 45 -13.94 1.14 1.22
N HIS A 46 -14.19 1.48 2.49
CA HIS A 46 -14.76 0.55 3.46
C HIS A 46 -16.19 0.14 3.08
N LEU A 47 -17.01 1.09 2.62
CA LEU A 47 -18.34 0.79 2.08
C LEU A 47 -18.24 -0.11 0.84
N TYR A 48 -17.32 0.20 -0.08
CA TYR A 48 -17.06 -0.65 -1.25
C TYR A 48 -16.65 -2.06 -0.85
N GLY A 49 -15.79 -2.22 0.14
CA GLY A 49 -15.38 -3.53 0.66
C GLY A 49 -16.58 -4.38 1.09
N LYS A 50 -17.53 -3.79 1.84
CA LYS A 50 -18.77 -4.48 2.24
C LYS A 50 -19.66 -4.83 1.04
N LEU A 51 -19.80 -3.91 0.07
CA LEU A 51 -20.67 -4.09 -1.09
C LEU A 51 -20.11 -5.04 -2.14
N SER A 52 -18.79 -5.01 -2.35
CA SER A 52 -18.12 -5.86 -3.35
C SER A 52 -17.91 -7.30 -2.90
N GLY A 53 -18.22 -7.61 -1.63
CA GLY A 53 -17.96 -8.92 -1.06
C GLY A 53 -16.46 -9.22 -0.91
N SER A 54 -15.64 -8.19 -0.66
CA SER A 54 -14.20 -8.36 -0.42
C SER A 54 -13.89 -9.21 0.82
N ASP A 55 -14.86 -9.36 1.74
CA ASP A 55 -14.84 -10.24 2.90
C ASP A 55 -15.18 -11.71 2.58
N LYS A 56 -15.59 -12.01 1.33
CA LYS A 56 -15.97 -13.35 0.93
C LYS A 56 -14.77 -14.21 0.52
N ILE A 57 -14.83 -15.45 0.94
CA ILE A 57 -13.91 -16.51 0.55
C ILE A 57 -14.68 -17.48 -0.35
N LEU A 58 -14.26 -17.55 -1.60
CA LEU A 58 -14.74 -18.53 -2.56
C LEU A 58 -13.93 -19.81 -2.36
N ILE A 59 -14.60 -20.91 -2.09
CA ILE A 59 -14.01 -22.23 -1.99
C ILE A 59 -14.29 -22.94 -3.31
N LEU A 60 -13.25 -23.11 -4.10
CA LEU A 60 -13.32 -23.72 -5.42
C LEU A 60 -12.94 -25.20 -5.33
N PHE A 61 -13.83 -26.05 -5.83
CA PHE A 61 -13.61 -27.49 -5.96
C PHE A 61 -13.46 -27.85 -7.43
N SER A 62 -12.44 -28.61 -7.77
CA SER A 62 -12.18 -29.11 -9.13
C SER A 62 -11.61 -30.52 -9.06
N MET A 63 -11.73 -31.29 -10.15
CA MET A 63 -10.97 -32.52 -10.27
C MET A 63 -9.48 -32.22 -10.44
N GLU A 64 -8.60 -33.06 -9.93
CA GLU A 64 -7.14 -32.94 -10.12
C GLU A 64 -6.78 -33.16 -11.60
N ASP A 65 -7.43 -34.13 -12.23
CA ASP A 65 -7.41 -34.33 -13.68
C ASP A 65 -8.57 -33.59 -14.33
N THR A 66 -8.32 -32.42 -14.89
CA THR A 66 -9.33 -31.53 -15.49
C THR A 66 -9.99 -32.13 -16.76
N THR A 67 -9.51 -33.25 -17.26
CA THR A 67 -10.15 -33.96 -18.38
C THR A 67 -11.30 -34.86 -17.93
N GLN A 68 -11.42 -35.12 -16.64
CA GLN A 68 -12.46 -35.94 -16.03
C GLN A 68 -13.45 -35.05 -15.28
N ILE A 69 -14.72 -35.22 -15.55
CA ILE A 69 -15.82 -34.46 -14.93
C ILE A 69 -16.69 -35.44 -14.13
N PHE A 70 -16.62 -35.33 -12.80
CA PHE A 70 -17.42 -36.12 -11.87
C PHE A 70 -18.17 -35.20 -10.90
N PRO A 71 -19.32 -34.62 -11.27
CA PRO A 71 -20.04 -33.65 -10.43
C PRO A 71 -20.40 -34.23 -9.06
N ASP A 72 -20.92 -35.47 -9.00
CA ASP A 72 -21.28 -36.11 -7.73
C ASP A 72 -20.09 -36.19 -6.75
N ARG A 73 -18.89 -36.42 -7.30
CA ARG A 73 -17.67 -36.49 -6.51
C ARG A 73 -17.30 -35.13 -5.90
N LEU A 74 -17.57 -34.05 -6.63
CA LEU A 74 -17.39 -32.69 -6.12
C LEU A 74 -18.42 -32.38 -5.04
N CYS A 75 -19.69 -32.78 -5.24
CA CYS A 75 -20.76 -32.62 -4.24
C CYS A 75 -20.41 -33.34 -2.92
N ASP A 76 -19.94 -34.60 -3.02
CA ASP A 76 -19.51 -35.38 -1.84
C ASP A 76 -18.35 -34.71 -1.09
N ALA A 77 -17.39 -34.15 -1.83
CA ALA A 77 -16.28 -33.42 -1.26
C ALA A 77 -16.73 -32.12 -0.57
N ILE A 78 -17.68 -31.39 -1.15
CA ILE A 78 -18.27 -30.18 -0.57
C ILE A 78 -19.00 -30.54 0.74
N ASN A 79 -19.84 -31.56 0.74
CA ASN A 79 -20.57 -32.00 1.95
C ASN A 79 -19.63 -32.43 3.06
N THR A 80 -18.58 -33.14 2.70
CA THR A 80 -17.54 -33.55 3.68
C THR A 80 -16.81 -32.33 4.23
N PHE A 81 -16.49 -31.36 3.36
CA PHE A 81 -15.86 -30.11 3.77
C PHE A 81 -16.74 -29.33 4.75
N ASP A 82 -18.00 -29.15 4.42
CA ASP A 82 -18.98 -28.42 5.22
C ASP A 82 -19.20 -29.10 6.59
N SER A 83 -19.30 -30.43 6.61
CA SER A 83 -19.48 -31.21 7.85
C SER A 83 -18.31 -31.09 8.84
N ILE A 84 -17.08 -30.82 8.35
CA ILE A 84 -15.88 -30.71 9.16
C ILE A 84 -15.61 -29.24 9.51
N ALA A 85 -15.89 -28.32 8.58
CA ALA A 85 -15.71 -26.90 8.77
C ALA A 85 -16.75 -26.38 9.76
N ASN A 86 -16.29 -25.74 10.84
CA ASN A 86 -17.19 -25.20 11.86
C ASN A 86 -17.56 -23.74 11.56
N TYR A 87 -17.95 -23.47 10.31
CA TYR A 87 -18.29 -22.15 9.79
C TYR A 87 -19.58 -22.23 8.98
N ASP A 88 -20.27 -21.11 8.85
CA ASP A 88 -21.47 -20.99 8.03
C ASP A 88 -21.06 -20.84 6.55
N ILE A 89 -21.08 -21.96 5.82
CA ILE A 89 -20.65 -22.05 4.43
C ILE A 89 -21.87 -22.25 3.54
N LEU A 90 -22.07 -21.37 2.59
CA LEU A 90 -23.08 -21.51 1.55
C LEU A 90 -22.60 -22.55 0.52
N THR A 91 -23.04 -23.79 0.64
CA THR A 91 -22.68 -24.91 -0.22
C THR A 91 -23.73 -25.23 -1.25
N GLN A 92 -25.02 -25.07 -0.88
CA GLN A 92 -26.16 -25.32 -1.72
C GLN A 92 -27.09 -24.12 -1.73
N VAL A 93 -27.76 -23.90 -2.84
CA VAL A 93 -28.83 -22.91 -2.98
C VAL A 93 -30.14 -23.66 -3.16
N ASP A 94 -31.02 -23.61 -2.14
CA ASP A 94 -32.39 -24.06 -2.29
C ASP A 94 -33.16 -23.03 -3.13
N ILE A 95 -34.05 -23.54 -4.01
CA ILE A 95 -34.98 -22.68 -4.76
C ILE A 95 -35.82 -21.84 -3.80
N ASN A 96 -36.16 -22.34 -2.62
CA ASN A 96 -36.90 -21.60 -1.61
C ASN A 96 -36.08 -20.45 -1.02
N ASP A 97 -34.79 -20.66 -0.76
CA ASP A 97 -33.89 -19.60 -0.29
C ASP A 97 -33.75 -18.49 -1.34
N TYR A 98 -33.73 -18.87 -2.62
CA TYR A 98 -33.70 -17.90 -3.72
C TYR A 98 -35.00 -17.07 -3.78
N TYR A 99 -36.14 -17.68 -3.57
CA TYR A 99 -37.42 -16.96 -3.47
C TYR A 99 -37.46 -16.04 -2.27
N GLN A 100 -36.96 -16.45 -1.12
CA GLN A 100 -36.83 -15.60 0.06
C GLN A 100 -35.88 -14.42 -0.19
N GLN A 101 -34.78 -14.62 -0.90
CA GLN A 101 -33.89 -13.53 -1.28
C GLN A 101 -34.54 -12.51 -2.24
N ILE A 102 -35.33 -13.00 -3.21
CA ILE A 102 -36.12 -12.13 -4.09
C ILE A 102 -37.12 -11.32 -3.26
N GLU A 103 -37.86 -11.95 -2.38
CA GLU A 103 -38.85 -11.31 -1.50
C GLU A 103 -38.16 -10.26 -0.60
N LYS A 104 -37.05 -10.63 0.01
CA LYS A 104 -36.21 -9.70 0.82
C LYS A 104 -35.73 -8.49 0.01
N LYS A 105 -35.36 -8.70 -1.25
CA LYS A 105 -34.96 -7.64 -2.19
C LYS A 105 -36.14 -6.69 -2.49
N TYR A 106 -37.34 -7.22 -2.76
CA TYR A 106 -38.51 -6.39 -2.99
C TYR A 106 -38.90 -5.60 -1.73
N ASN A 107 -38.80 -6.20 -0.55
CA ASN A 107 -39.02 -5.52 0.73
C ASN A 107 -38.00 -4.38 1.01
N GLN A 108 -36.87 -4.37 0.32
CA GLN A 108 -35.88 -3.31 0.44
C GLN A 108 -36.02 -2.17 -0.59
N ILE A 109 -36.88 -2.33 -1.61
CA ILE A 109 -37.07 -1.33 -2.68
C ILE A 109 -37.30 0.09 -2.17
N PRO A 110 -38.16 0.34 -1.15
CA PRO A 110 -38.41 1.71 -0.66
C PRO A 110 -37.16 2.47 -0.27
N TYR A 111 -36.10 1.75 0.17
CA TYR A 111 -34.86 2.35 0.62
C TYR A 111 -33.96 2.82 -0.52
N PHE A 112 -34.14 2.25 -1.72
CA PHE A 112 -33.32 2.55 -2.91
C PHE A 112 -33.95 3.58 -3.84
N LEU A 113 -35.25 3.89 -3.71
CA LEU A 113 -35.94 4.81 -4.58
C LEU A 113 -35.56 6.26 -4.28
N THR A 114 -35.33 7.04 -5.36
CA THR A 114 -35.10 8.48 -5.35
C THR A 114 -36.39 9.24 -5.77
N GLU A 115 -36.43 10.56 -5.61
CA GLU A 115 -37.55 11.37 -6.10
C GLU A 115 -37.82 11.18 -7.61
N LYS A 116 -36.76 11.12 -8.40
CA LYS A 116 -36.86 10.86 -9.83
C LYS A 116 -37.43 9.48 -10.16
N ASP A 117 -37.16 8.48 -9.31
CA ASP A 117 -37.76 7.16 -9.51
C ASP A 117 -39.27 7.20 -9.27
N TYR A 118 -39.74 7.93 -8.26
CA TYR A 118 -41.18 8.12 -8.05
C TYR A 118 -41.85 8.88 -9.20
N GLU A 119 -41.23 9.93 -9.76
CA GLU A 119 -41.73 10.63 -10.94
C GLU A 119 -41.83 9.65 -12.15
N ARG A 120 -40.82 8.82 -12.37
CA ARG A 120 -40.82 7.80 -13.42
C ARG A 120 -41.92 6.77 -13.18
N ILE A 121 -42.01 6.24 -11.98
CA ILE A 121 -43.05 5.26 -11.60
C ILE A 121 -44.46 5.84 -11.90
N ASP A 122 -44.71 7.08 -11.52
CA ASP A 122 -46.00 7.75 -11.76
C ASP A 122 -46.36 7.78 -13.25
N THR A 123 -45.39 8.00 -14.14
CA THR A 123 -45.64 7.94 -15.60
C THR A 123 -45.99 6.56 -16.13
N LEU A 124 -45.52 5.50 -15.46
CA LEU A 124 -45.77 4.11 -15.83
C LEU A 124 -47.11 3.57 -15.28
N LEU A 125 -47.72 4.24 -14.30
CA LEU A 125 -48.99 3.84 -13.69
C LEU A 125 -50.21 4.26 -14.48
N THR A 126 -50.06 4.83 -15.66
CA THR A 126 -51.19 5.17 -16.54
C THR A 126 -51.79 3.90 -17.13
N LYS A 127 -53.12 3.90 -17.36
CA LYS A 127 -53.85 2.74 -17.87
C LYS A 127 -53.21 2.12 -19.13
N ASP A 128 -52.83 2.97 -20.09
CA ASP A 128 -52.23 2.53 -21.35
C ASP A 128 -50.85 1.86 -21.13
N LYS A 129 -50.03 2.40 -20.22
CA LYS A 129 -48.75 1.81 -19.90
C LYS A 129 -48.86 0.50 -19.09
N ILE A 130 -49.82 0.43 -18.17
CA ILE A 130 -50.15 -0.83 -17.48
C ILE A 130 -50.51 -1.91 -18.49
N HIS A 131 -51.40 -1.59 -19.45
CA HIS A 131 -51.79 -2.53 -20.51
C HIS A 131 -50.59 -2.98 -21.37
N GLU A 132 -49.78 -2.01 -21.84
CA GLU A 132 -48.57 -2.27 -22.64
C GLU A 132 -47.60 -3.22 -21.93
N ASN A 133 -47.29 -2.93 -20.65
CA ASN A 133 -46.37 -3.73 -19.85
C ASN A 133 -46.91 -5.16 -19.60
N LEU A 134 -48.20 -5.29 -19.32
CA LEU A 134 -48.84 -6.61 -19.14
C LEU A 134 -48.86 -7.44 -20.42
N VAL A 135 -49.08 -6.82 -21.58
CA VAL A 135 -49.00 -7.52 -22.88
C VAL A 135 -47.56 -7.97 -23.14
N ALA A 136 -46.57 -7.13 -22.88
CA ALA A 136 -45.16 -7.51 -22.99
C ALA A 136 -44.82 -8.69 -22.08
N LEU A 137 -45.30 -8.66 -20.82
CA LEU A 137 -45.11 -9.72 -19.86
C LEU A 137 -45.81 -11.04 -20.30
N TYR A 138 -47.05 -10.96 -20.81
CA TYR A 138 -47.76 -12.11 -21.33
C TYR A 138 -47.00 -12.78 -22.47
N ASN A 139 -46.47 -12.00 -23.40
CA ASN A 139 -45.64 -12.51 -24.50
C ASN A 139 -44.35 -13.20 -23.99
N LYS A 140 -43.72 -12.64 -22.94
CA LYS A 140 -42.57 -13.30 -22.27
C LYS A 140 -42.95 -14.64 -21.66
N PHE A 141 -44.15 -14.77 -21.05
CA PHE A 141 -44.63 -16.02 -20.44
C PHE A 141 -44.97 -17.11 -21.44
N MET A 142 -45.19 -16.73 -22.70
CA MET A 142 -45.37 -17.72 -23.79
C MET A 142 -44.06 -18.36 -24.26
N LEU A 143 -42.91 -17.78 -23.85
CA LEU A 143 -41.59 -18.38 -24.06
C LEU A 143 -41.25 -19.36 -22.92
N PRO A 144 -40.39 -20.37 -23.16
CA PRO A 144 -39.90 -21.25 -22.10
C PRO A 144 -38.99 -20.47 -21.14
N ILE A 145 -39.58 -19.85 -20.11
CA ILE A 145 -38.86 -19.13 -19.06
C ILE A 145 -38.78 -19.97 -17.79
N THR A 146 -37.72 -19.73 -17.01
CA THR A 146 -37.48 -20.40 -15.72
C THR A 146 -38.53 -19.98 -14.68
N SER A 147 -38.80 -20.86 -13.68
CA SER A 147 -39.69 -20.56 -12.55
C SER A 147 -39.30 -19.28 -11.81
N VAL A 148 -38.01 -19.03 -11.72
CA VAL A 148 -37.41 -17.85 -11.09
C VAL A 148 -37.80 -16.55 -11.79
N LEU A 149 -37.70 -16.51 -13.12
CA LEU A 149 -38.11 -15.34 -13.90
C LEU A 149 -39.63 -15.10 -13.80
N ARG A 150 -40.41 -16.15 -13.70
CA ARG A 150 -41.83 -16.01 -13.42
C ARG A 150 -42.11 -15.39 -12.08
N TYR A 151 -41.44 -15.88 -11.04
CA TYR A 151 -41.62 -15.36 -9.68
C TYR A 151 -41.21 -13.87 -9.57
N SER A 152 -40.09 -13.49 -10.16
CA SER A 152 -39.67 -12.09 -10.21
C SER A 152 -40.70 -11.21 -10.95
N ALA A 153 -41.22 -11.68 -12.07
CA ALA A 153 -42.22 -10.98 -12.85
C ALA A 153 -43.60 -10.85 -12.15
N THR A 154 -43.92 -11.73 -11.21
CA THR A 154 -45.15 -11.57 -10.40
C THR A 154 -45.00 -10.52 -9.29
N ASN A 155 -43.77 -10.26 -8.85
CA ASN A 155 -43.47 -9.22 -7.86
C ASN A 155 -43.32 -7.82 -8.48
N ASP A 156 -43.00 -7.70 -9.77
CA ASP A 156 -42.94 -6.41 -10.50
C ASP A 156 -43.49 -6.57 -11.94
N PRO A 157 -44.84 -6.79 -12.09
CA PRO A 157 -45.45 -7.04 -13.39
C PRO A 157 -45.39 -5.83 -14.31
N LEU A 158 -45.22 -4.65 -13.79
CA LEU A 158 -45.20 -3.40 -14.52
C LEU A 158 -43.79 -2.87 -14.79
N ASN A 159 -42.78 -3.62 -14.36
CA ASN A 159 -41.36 -3.24 -14.50
C ASN A 159 -41.05 -1.85 -13.92
N LEU A 160 -41.65 -1.55 -12.75
CA LEU A 160 -41.49 -0.26 -12.06
C LEU A 160 -40.12 -0.08 -11.41
N PHE A 161 -39.53 -1.20 -10.97
CA PHE A 161 -38.35 -1.24 -10.13
C PHE A 161 -37.09 -1.72 -10.87
N ASP A 162 -37.15 -1.90 -12.18
CA ASP A 162 -36.09 -2.51 -12.99
C ASP A 162 -34.78 -1.67 -13.00
N ASN A 163 -34.87 -0.34 -12.99
CA ASN A 163 -33.68 0.52 -12.87
C ASN A 163 -32.98 0.46 -11.51
N THR A 164 -33.62 -0.17 -10.52
CA THR A 164 -32.96 -0.50 -9.25
C THR A 164 -32.27 -1.86 -9.31
N GLN A 165 -32.57 -2.65 -10.37
CA GLN A 165 -32.15 -4.05 -10.52
C GLN A 165 -31.00 -4.26 -11.52
N GLU A 166 -30.71 -3.33 -12.43
CA GLU A 166 -29.65 -3.46 -13.45
C GLU A 166 -28.25 -3.66 -12.85
N ALA A 167 -28.06 -3.27 -11.60
CA ALA A 167 -26.80 -3.44 -10.89
C ALA A 167 -26.43 -4.91 -10.59
N ASN A 168 -27.38 -5.82 -10.58
CA ASN A 168 -27.14 -7.22 -10.19
C ASN A 168 -27.03 -8.22 -11.35
N SER A 169 -27.17 -7.78 -12.60
CA SER A 169 -27.17 -8.65 -13.79
C SER A 169 -25.77 -8.94 -14.36
N GLN A 170 -24.69 -8.55 -13.67
CA GLN A 170 -23.34 -8.75 -14.19
C GLN A 170 -22.72 -10.14 -13.94
N PHE A 171 -23.32 -10.97 -13.12
CA PHE A 171 -23.07 -12.38 -13.26
C PHE A 171 -23.94 -12.88 -14.43
N SER A 172 -23.32 -13.01 -15.60
CA SER A 172 -23.99 -13.72 -16.68
C SER A 172 -24.24 -15.14 -16.17
N ILE A 173 -25.51 -15.41 -15.88
CA ILE A 173 -26.01 -16.73 -15.43
C ILE A 173 -25.64 -17.81 -16.48
N GLU A 174 -25.27 -17.40 -17.69
CA GLU A 174 -24.87 -18.26 -18.80
C GLU A 174 -23.72 -19.21 -18.51
N ASN A 175 -22.77 -18.81 -17.62
CA ASN A 175 -21.59 -19.62 -17.31
C ASN A 175 -21.73 -20.46 -16.03
N PHE A 176 -22.86 -20.34 -15.30
CA PHE A 176 -23.10 -21.07 -14.08
C PHE A 176 -24.39 -21.90 -14.18
N SER A 177 -24.42 -23.06 -13.56
CA SER A 177 -25.56 -23.94 -13.45
C SER A 177 -25.73 -24.42 -12.01
N LEU A 178 -26.94 -24.87 -11.68
CA LEU A 178 -27.20 -25.58 -10.44
C LEU A 178 -27.25 -27.08 -10.72
N TYR A 179 -26.36 -27.85 -10.12
CA TYR A 179 -26.35 -29.29 -10.13
C TYR A 179 -26.73 -29.78 -8.73
N ASP A 180 -27.97 -30.34 -8.59
CA ASP A 180 -28.52 -30.79 -7.31
C ASP A 180 -28.44 -29.72 -6.18
N GLY A 181 -28.69 -28.46 -6.55
CA GLY A 181 -28.59 -27.30 -5.64
C GLY A 181 -27.16 -26.71 -5.47
N TYR A 182 -26.13 -27.42 -5.91
CA TYR A 182 -24.75 -26.88 -5.85
C TYR A 182 -24.47 -25.93 -7.02
N ILE A 183 -23.76 -24.86 -6.74
CA ILE A 183 -23.35 -23.89 -7.75
C ILE A 183 -22.14 -24.46 -8.50
N MET A 184 -22.32 -24.70 -9.81
CA MET A 184 -21.25 -25.22 -10.69
C MET A 184 -21.12 -24.37 -11.95
N THR A 185 -20.01 -24.56 -12.67
CA THR A 185 -19.90 -24.07 -14.06
C THR A 185 -20.89 -24.82 -14.97
N SER A 186 -21.26 -24.21 -16.09
CA SER A 186 -22.22 -24.81 -17.04
C SER A 186 -21.77 -26.15 -17.60
N ASP A 187 -20.46 -26.43 -17.59
CA ASP A 187 -19.87 -27.73 -17.97
C ASP A 187 -19.68 -28.69 -16.78
N ASN A 188 -20.12 -28.30 -15.57
CA ASN A 188 -19.97 -29.03 -14.32
C ASN A 188 -18.53 -29.42 -13.94
N SER A 189 -17.52 -28.72 -14.50
CA SER A 189 -16.12 -28.99 -14.23
C SER A 189 -15.63 -28.40 -12.90
N LEU A 190 -16.27 -27.33 -12.43
CA LEU A 190 -15.93 -26.63 -11.21
C LEU A 190 -17.17 -26.45 -10.33
N ALA A 191 -17.00 -26.63 -9.03
CA ALA A 191 -18.05 -26.38 -8.06
C ALA A 191 -17.58 -25.30 -7.04
N PHE A 192 -18.53 -24.53 -6.53
CA PHE A 192 -18.27 -23.36 -5.72
C PHE A 192 -19.02 -23.43 -4.39
N ALA A 193 -18.33 -23.08 -3.31
CA ALA A 193 -18.94 -22.75 -2.03
C ALA A 193 -18.45 -21.38 -1.56
N PHE A 194 -19.23 -20.71 -0.74
CA PHE A 194 -18.94 -19.35 -0.30
C PHE A 194 -18.95 -19.26 1.21
N LEU A 195 -17.93 -18.63 1.76
CA LEU A 195 -17.82 -18.29 3.18
C LEU A 195 -17.65 -16.79 3.30
N THR A 196 -18.47 -16.12 4.10
CA THR A 196 -18.23 -14.73 4.48
C THR A 196 -17.35 -14.72 5.73
N SER A 197 -16.20 -14.04 5.66
CA SER A 197 -15.33 -13.92 6.83
C SER A 197 -16.03 -13.14 7.94
N PRO A 198 -16.17 -13.68 9.14
CA PRO A 198 -16.75 -12.96 10.27
C PRO A 198 -15.89 -11.80 10.76
N TYR A 199 -14.69 -11.64 10.20
CA TYR A 199 -13.71 -10.62 10.59
C TYR A 199 -13.55 -9.52 9.54
N GLY A 200 -14.29 -9.57 8.42
CA GLY A 200 -14.10 -8.67 7.30
C GLY A 200 -12.77 -8.90 6.56
N ASP A 201 -12.38 -7.97 5.71
CA ASP A 201 -11.14 -8.04 4.93
C ASP A 201 -9.92 -7.44 5.64
N SER A 202 -10.13 -6.53 6.60
CA SER A 202 -9.07 -5.73 7.25
C SER A 202 -8.42 -6.42 8.46
N GLU A 203 -9.08 -7.39 9.10
CA GLU A 203 -8.60 -8.09 10.30
C GLU A 203 -7.65 -9.25 9.95
N THR A 204 -6.50 -8.95 9.38
CA THR A 204 -5.56 -9.93 8.81
C THR A 204 -5.12 -11.00 9.81
N GLN A 205 -4.91 -10.64 11.09
CA GLN A 205 -4.49 -11.61 12.11
C GLN A 205 -5.56 -12.66 12.40
N LYS A 206 -6.84 -12.25 12.50
CA LYS A 206 -7.95 -13.16 12.72
C LYS A 206 -8.22 -14.00 11.48
N ASN A 207 -8.14 -13.38 10.28
CA ASN A 207 -8.23 -14.09 9.02
C ASN A 207 -7.10 -15.11 8.84
N THR A 208 -5.91 -14.87 9.38
CA THR A 208 -4.82 -15.87 9.36
C THR A 208 -5.21 -17.14 10.11
N LEU A 209 -5.90 -17.02 11.24
CA LEU A 209 -6.40 -18.20 11.97
C LEU A 209 -7.49 -18.91 11.18
N LEU A 210 -8.46 -18.16 10.65
CA LEU A 210 -9.54 -18.70 9.81
C LEU A 210 -8.97 -19.49 8.60
N ILE A 211 -8.07 -18.89 7.84
CA ILE A 211 -7.47 -19.54 6.66
C ILE A 211 -6.70 -20.81 7.07
N LYS A 212 -5.95 -20.76 8.18
CA LYS A 212 -5.24 -21.93 8.69
C LYS A 212 -6.18 -23.08 9.09
N ASP A 213 -7.32 -22.74 9.70
CA ASP A 213 -8.35 -23.74 10.04
C ASP A 213 -8.96 -24.33 8.76
N LEU A 214 -9.30 -23.50 7.76
CA LEU A 214 -9.79 -23.97 6.47
C LEU A 214 -8.76 -24.83 5.72
N GLU A 215 -7.46 -24.47 5.76
CA GLU A 215 -6.38 -25.28 5.19
C GLU A 215 -6.27 -26.66 5.88
N SER A 216 -6.52 -26.71 7.20
CA SER A 216 -6.57 -27.99 7.93
C SER A 216 -7.72 -28.86 7.47
N VAL A 217 -8.93 -28.28 7.29
CA VAL A 217 -10.11 -28.97 6.72
C VAL A 217 -9.81 -29.46 5.32
N ILE A 218 -9.24 -28.61 4.44
CA ILE A 218 -8.83 -29.00 3.09
C ILE A 218 -7.91 -30.23 3.14
N SER A 219 -6.94 -30.26 4.04
CA SER A 219 -6.01 -31.38 4.16
C SER A 219 -6.71 -32.69 4.54
N ILE A 220 -7.74 -32.64 5.41
CA ILE A 220 -8.54 -33.81 5.80
C ILE A 220 -9.38 -34.29 4.63
N VAL A 221 -10.09 -33.39 3.96
CA VAL A 221 -10.94 -33.73 2.79
C VAL A 221 -10.08 -34.29 1.65
N LYS A 222 -8.91 -33.70 1.38
CA LYS A 222 -7.98 -34.16 0.33
C LYS A 222 -7.40 -35.55 0.63
N ASN A 223 -7.27 -35.94 1.88
CA ASN A 223 -6.88 -37.32 2.24
C ASN A 223 -7.96 -38.35 1.88
N GLN A 224 -9.24 -37.95 1.95
CA GLN A 224 -10.39 -38.80 1.60
C GLN A 224 -10.67 -38.77 0.09
N TYR A 225 -10.57 -37.59 -0.52
CA TYR A 225 -10.85 -37.32 -1.95
C TYR A 225 -9.54 -36.87 -2.65
N LYS A 226 -8.65 -37.82 -2.93
CA LYS A 226 -7.30 -37.53 -3.50
C LYS A 226 -7.36 -36.97 -4.92
N ASP A 227 -8.46 -37.19 -5.60
CA ASP A 227 -8.76 -36.78 -6.96
C ASP A 227 -9.43 -35.38 -7.02
N VAL A 228 -9.73 -34.77 -5.89
CA VAL A 228 -10.33 -33.43 -5.79
C VAL A 228 -9.31 -32.41 -5.32
N ASN A 229 -9.25 -31.30 -6.02
CA ASN A 229 -8.45 -30.14 -5.64
C ASN A 229 -9.36 -29.05 -5.07
N ILE A 230 -8.97 -28.47 -3.91
CA ILE A 230 -9.76 -27.46 -3.19
C ILE A 230 -8.88 -26.22 -3.04
N ARG A 231 -9.42 -25.06 -3.39
CA ARG A 231 -8.69 -23.79 -3.37
C ARG A 231 -9.53 -22.70 -2.71
N LEU A 232 -8.84 -21.81 -1.97
CA LEU A 232 -9.45 -20.63 -1.32
C LEU A 232 -9.11 -19.38 -2.12
N ILE A 233 -10.11 -18.67 -2.61
CA ILE A 233 -9.95 -17.47 -3.45
C ILE A 233 -10.75 -16.32 -2.82
N GLY A 234 -10.22 -15.12 -2.80
CA GLY A 234 -10.93 -13.95 -2.29
C GLY A 234 -10.00 -12.98 -1.55
N GLY A 235 -10.59 -11.92 -1.00
CA GLY A 235 -9.86 -10.89 -0.27
C GLY A 235 -9.09 -11.42 0.94
N PRO A 236 -9.73 -12.14 1.89
CA PRO A 236 -9.06 -12.64 3.08
C PRO A 236 -7.86 -13.58 2.80
N PRO A 237 -7.92 -14.59 1.88
CA PRO A 237 -6.76 -15.37 1.49
C PRO A 237 -5.61 -14.53 0.89
N VAL A 238 -5.93 -13.50 0.10
CA VAL A 238 -4.93 -12.59 -0.48
C VAL A 238 -4.31 -11.74 0.61
N ALA A 239 -5.10 -11.15 1.50
CA ALA A 239 -4.58 -10.34 2.61
C ALA A 239 -3.64 -11.14 3.51
N VAL A 240 -4.00 -12.38 3.84
CA VAL A 240 -3.16 -13.28 4.66
C VAL A 240 -1.85 -13.65 3.95
N SER A 241 -1.90 -13.99 2.66
CA SER A 241 -0.69 -14.33 1.91
C SER A 241 0.23 -13.11 1.73
N ASN A 242 -0.35 -11.94 1.50
CA ASN A 242 0.36 -10.67 1.38
C ASN A 242 1.08 -10.30 2.69
N ALA A 243 0.37 -10.32 3.81
CA ALA A 243 0.93 -10.06 5.14
C ALA A 243 2.04 -11.05 5.53
N LYS A 244 1.82 -12.35 5.26
CA LYS A 244 2.83 -13.39 5.49
C LYS A 244 4.10 -13.14 4.66
N GLN A 245 3.94 -12.74 3.40
CA GLN A 245 5.08 -12.44 2.53
C GLN A 245 5.82 -11.19 3.00
N ILE A 246 5.11 -10.11 3.35
CA ILE A 246 5.71 -8.89 3.92
C ILE A 246 6.57 -9.25 5.14
N LYS A 247 6.00 -9.98 6.10
CA LYS A 247 6.71 -10.39 7.33
C LYS A 247 7.93 -11.25 7.03
N THR A 248 7.83 -12.14 6.09
CA THR A 248 8.92 -13.03 5.66
C THR A 248 10.05 -12.22 5.01
N ASP A 249 9.73 -11.38 4.03
CA ASP A 249 10.72 -10.56 3.31
C ASP A 249 11.41 -9.57 4.24
N ILE A 250 10.68 -8.92 5.14
CA ILE A 250 11.24 -8.01 6.13
C ILE A 250 12.21 -8.75 7.06
N SER A 251 11.80 -9.91 7.59
CA SER A 251 12.62 -10.69 8.51
C SER A 251 13.92 -11.16 7.86
N TYR A 252 13.84 -11.68 6.64
CA TYR A 252 15.03 -12.09 5.87
C TYR A 252 15.90 -10.89 5.50
N SER A 253 15.31 -9.77 5.06
CA SER A 253 16.06 -8.58 4.69
C SER A 253 16.84 -8.02 5.87
N ILE A 254 16.22 -7.88 7.04
CA ILE A 254 16.90 -7.40 8.25
C ILE A 254 18.03 -8.36 8.66
N ALA A 255 17.77 -9.66 8.64
CA ALA A 255 18.77 -10.67 9.04
C ALA A 255 19.99 -10.66 8.10
N ILE A 256 19.76 -10.73 6.78
CA ILE A 256 20.83 -10.74 5.78
C ILE A 256 21.60 -9.41 5.79
N ALA A 257 20.90 -8.26 5.80
CA ALA A 257 21.55 -6.95 5.86
C ALA A 257 22.42 -6.84 7.12
N SER A 258 21.92 -7.22 8.29
CA SER A 258 22.66 -7.18 9.55
C SER A 258 23.91 -8.05 9.51
N ILE A 259 23.81 -9.30 9.01
CA ILE A 259 24.96 -10.19 8.89
C ILE A 259 26.01 -9.63 7.96
N LEU A 260 25.60 -9.14 6.77
CA LEU A 260 26.54 -8.58 5.79
C LEU A 260 27.20 -7.30 6.29
N ILE A 261 26.43 -6.38 6.90
CA ILE A 261 26.95 -5.14 7.48
C ILE A 261 27.94 -5.44 8.61
N LEU A 262 27.59 -6.31 9.56
CA LEU A 262 28.48 -6.69 10.66
C LEU A 262 29.73 -7.38 10.15
N THR A 263 29.62 -8.24 9.14
CA THR A 263 30.76 -8.89 8.50
C THR A 263 31.70 -7.84 7.85
N LEU A 264 31.15 -6.89 7.10
CA LEU A 264 31.93 -5.82 6.48
C LEU A 264 32.61 -4.93 7.54
N LEU A 265 31.89 -4.57 8.61
CA LEU A 265 32.45 -3.79 9.72
C LEU A 265 33.57 -4.54 10.43
N TYR A 266 33.42 -5.84 10.65
CA TYR A 266 34.49 -6.66 11.22
C TYR A 266 35.72 -6.71 10.31
N LEU A 267 35.52 -6.93 9.01
CA LEU A 267 36.62 -6.98 8.04
C LEU A 267 37.35 -5.65 7.91
N THR A 268 36.65 -4.52 8.05
CA THR A 268 37.21 -3.18 7.91
C THR A 268 37.86 -2.67 9.19
N LEU A 269 37.21 -2.86 10.35
CA LEU A 269 37.68 -2.34 11.65
C LEU A 269 38.59 -3.34 12.38
N GLN A 270 38.58 -4.62 12.01
CA GLN A 270 39.36 -5.70 12.61
C GLN A 270 39.27 -5.77 14.15
N SER A 271 38.14 -5.39 14.69
CA SER A 271 37.92 -5.31 16.13
C SER A 271 36.46 -5.60 16.48
N TRP A 272 36.24 -6.71 17.16
CA TRP A 272 34.91 -7.08 17.66
C TRP A 272 34.30 -5.99 18.57
N LYS A 273 35.15 -5.36 19.40
CA LYS A 273 34.70 -4.30 20.32
C LYS A 273 34.16 -3.06 19.57
N LYS A 274 34.85 -2.63 18.52
CA LYS A 274 34.44 -1.47 17.71
C LYS A 274 33.14 -1.77 16.95
N MET A 275 33.04 -2.97 16.39
CA MET A 275 31.82 -3.44 15.73
C MET A 275 30.64 -3.47 16.69
N LEU A 276 30.82 -4.03 17.90
CA LEU A 276 29.80 -4.07 18.94
C LEU A 276 29.34 -2.66 19.38
N LEU A 277 30.27 -1.70 19.47
CA LEU A 277 29.92 -0.31 19.79
C LEU A 277 29.05 0.34 18.72
N ILE A 278 29.32 0.07 17.43
CA ILE A 278 28.45 0.52 16.33
C ILE A 278 27.07 -0.12 16.45
N ALA A 279 27.02 -1.44 16.63
CA ALA A 279 25.76 -2.17 16.80
C ALA A 279 24.94 -1.65 18.00
N LEU A 280 25.60 -1.35 19.13
CA LEU A 280 24.94 -0.80 20.31
C LEU A 280 24.39 0.61 20.06
N THR A 281 25.13 1.43 19.31
CA THR A 281 24.66 2.78 18.92
C THR A 281 23.41 2.71 18.04
N VAL A 282 23.40 1.80 17.06
CA VAL A 282 22.27 1.57 16.17
C VAL A 282 21.05 1.03 16.95
N ALA A 283 21.28 0.07 17.84
CA ALA A 283 20.25 -0.49 18.70
C ALA A 283 19.61 0.58 19.61
N PHE A 284 20.43 1.46 20.19
CA PHE A 284 19.92 2.59 20.97
C PHE A 284 19.05 3.52 20.12
N GLY A 285 19.51 3.90 18.92
CA GLY A 285 18.75 4.72 17.99
C GLY A 285 17.41 4.07 17.63
N PHE A 286 17.42 2.77 17.34
CA PHE A 286 16.21 2.00 17.04
C PHE A 286 15.21 2.00 18.22
N ILE A 287 15.67 1.71 19.43
CA ILE A 287 14.81 1.74 20.64
C ILE A 287 14.31 3.16 20.90
N PHE A 288 15.12 4.19 20.62
CA PHE A 288 14.70 5.59 20.74
C PHE A 288 13.58 5.91 19.76
N GLY A 289 13.72 5.51 18.47
CA GLY A 289 12.68 5.64 17.46
C GLY A 289 11.39 4.93 17.86
N MET A 290 11.49 3.66 18.31
CA MET A 290 10.35 2.88 18.80
C MET A 290 9.65 3.55 20.01
N GLY A 291 10.41 4.09 20.93
CA GLY A 291 9.86 4.79 22.10
C GLY A 291 9.10 6.04 21.73
N ILE A 292 9.63 6.84 20.80
CA ILE A 292 8.99 8.09 20.36
C ILE A 292 7.73 7.80 19.55
N ILE A 293 7.77 6.85 18.61
CA ILE A 293 6.58 6.51 17.83
C ILE A 293 5.50 5.88 18.71
N GLY A 294 5.86 5.09 19.72
CA GLY A 294 4.92 4.52 20.68
C GLY A 294 4.21 5.56 21.56
N LEU A 295 4.75 6.79 21.66
CA LEU A 295 4.06 7.94 22.25
C LEU A 295 3.15 8.64 21.26
N ALA A 296 3.55 8.73 19.98
CA ALA A 296 2.79 9.46 18.97
C ALA A 296 1.63 8.63 18.44
N HIS A 297 1.90 7.39 18.01
CA HIS A 297 0.92 6.48 17.43
C HIS A 297 1.21 5.04 17.87
N PRO A 298 0.35 4.43 18.70
CA PRO A 298 0.56 3.07 19.20
C PRO A 298 0.40 1.99 18.11
N ASN A 299 -0.35 2.25 17.04
CA ASN A 299 -0.50 1.33 15.91
C ASN A 299 0.37 1.78 14.75
N ILE A 300 1.32 0.96 14.34
CA ILE A 300 2.25 1.27 13.25
C ILE A 300 2.24 0.15 12.20
N SER A 301 2.30 0.53 10.92
CA SER A 301 2.37 -0.45 9.83
C SER A 301 3.69 -1.24 9.87
N LEU A 302 3.60 -2.56 9.71
CA LEU A 302 4.75 -3.45 9.69
C LEU A 302 5.73 -3.13 8.55
N ILE A 303 5.24 -2.61 7.43
CA ILE A 303 6.05 -2.21 6.27
C ILE A 303 7.00 -1.07 6.64
N VAL A 304 6.62 -0.18 7.58
CA VAL A 304 7.51 0.88 8.08
C VAL A 304 8.81 0.30 8.64
N PHE A 305 8.73 -0.85 9.34
CA PHE A 305 9.94 -1.55 9.83
C PHE A 305 10.74 -2.24 8.71
N GLY A 306 10.05 -2.68 7.65
CA GLY A 306 10.74 -3.19 6.46
C GLY A 306 11.63 -2.11 5.83
N ILE A 307 11.09 -0.91 5.73
CA ILE A 307 11.84 0.28 5.27
C ILE A 307 12.93 0.66 6.28
N ALA A 308 12.73 0.38 7.57
CA ALA A 308 13.74 0.61 8.61
C ALA A 308 15.04 -0.17 8.39
N SER A 309 15.03 -1.28 7.64
CA SER A 309 16.27 -1.98 7.26
C SER A 309 17.21 -1.11 6.41
N VAL A 310 16.64 -0.27 5.55
CA VAL A 310 17.38 0.75 4.79
C VAL A 310 17.97 1.80 5.72
N ILE A 311 17.19 2.22 6.73
CA ILE A 311 17.61 3.26 7.68
C ILE A 311 18.74 2.76 8.57
N ILE A 312 18.81 1.47 8.91
CA ILE A 312 19.96 0.90 9.60
C ILE A 312 21.26 1.20 8.85
N GLY A 313 21.25 1.08 7.51
CA GLY A 313 22.38 1.45 6.67
C GLY A 313 22.80 2.92 6.82
N ILE A 314 21.82 3.82 6.95
CA ILE A 314 22.05 5.27 7.17
C ILE A 314 22.64 5.54 8.55
N VAL A 315 21.98 4.98 9.57
CA VAL A 315 22.27 5.23 10.98
C VAL A 315 23.67 4.74 11.37
N VAL A 316 24.14 3.64 10.78
CA VAL A 316 25.50 3.10 10.97
C VAL A 316 26.58 4.12 10.61
N ASN A 317 26.32 5.07 9.72
CA ASN A 317 27.31 6.04 9.27
C ASN A 317 27.82 6.92 10.40
N TYR A 318 26.97 7.40 11.32
CA TYR A 318 27.37 8.31 12.39
C TYR A 318 28.40 7.69 13.34
N PRO A 319 28.18 6.53 13.98
CA PRO A 319 29.19 5.89 14.80
C PRO A 319 30.39 5.40 13.99
N LEU A 320 30.22 5.03 12.72
CA LEU A 320 31.29 4.60 11.83
C LEU A 320 32.28 5.72 11.59
N HIS A 321 31.82 6.90 11.16
CA HIS A 321 32.65 8.10 10.95
C HIS A 321 33.41 8.48 12.24
N PHE A 322 32.72 8.54 13.37
CA PHE A 322 33.34 8.82 14.66
C PHE A 322 34.45 7.82 14.99
N ILE A 323 34.21 6.50 14.84
CA ILE A 323 35.21 5.46 15.18
C ILE A 323 36.38 5.48 14.21
N VAL A 324 36.15 5.61 12.89
CA VAL A 324 37.22 5.62 11.88
C VAL A 324 38.09 6.86 12.08
N HIS A 325 37.51 8.03 12.34
CA HIS A 325 38.25 9.24 12.61
C HIS A 325 39.03 9.15 13.93
N HIS A 326 38.45 8.55 14.99
CA HIS A 326 39.11 8.31 16.27
C HIS A 326 40.35 7.42 16.14
N ILE A 327 40.30 6.40 15.31
CA ILE A 327 41.44 5.50 15.04
C ILE A 327 42.62 6.33 14.44
N ASN A 328 42.34 7.30 13.59
CA ASN A 328 43.36 8.10 12.93
C ASN A 328 43.86 9.25 13.82
N SER A 329 43.02 9.89 14.62
CA SER A 329 43.37 11.04 15.46
C SER A 329 44.00 10.64 16.80
N ASN A 330 43.83 9.41 17.27
CA ASN A 330 44.23 8.90 18.58
C ASN A 330 43.75 9.73 19.78
N SER A 331 42.79 10.62 19.60
CA SER A 331 42.29 11.52 20.64
C SER A 331 40.80 11.78 20.49
N THR A 332 40.02 11.40 21.50
CA THR A 332 38.58 11.66 21.56
C THR A 332 38.24 13.14 21.43
N ARG A 333 39.04 14.02 22.06
CA ARG A 333 38.81 15.47 21.99
C ARG A 333 39.02 15.99 20.57
N LYS A 334 40.09 15.53 19.90
CA LYS A 334 40.37 15.93 18.52
C LYS A 334 39.31 15.39 17.56
N THR A 335 38.88 14.12 17.71
CA THR A 335 37.81 13.55 16.95
C THR A 335 36.50 14.35 17.07
N LEU A 336 36.10 14.69 18.31
CA LEU A 336 34.92 15.53 18.52
C LEU A 336 35.05 16.92 17.89
N GLN A 337 36.24 17.55 17.95
CA GLN A 337 36.44 18.87 17.35
C GLN A 337 36.34 18.86 15.81
N GLU A 338 36.79 17.78 15.17
CA GLU A 338 36.85 17.68 13.71
C GLU A 338 35.56 17.11 13.14
N GLU A 339 34.90 16.15 13.83
CA GLU A 339 33.71 15.44 13.32
C GLU A 339 32.34 15.98 13.82
N LEU A 340 32.35 16.83 14.89
CA LEU A 340 31.10 17.30 15.48
C LEU A 340 30.22 18.04 14.46
N MET A 341 30.80 18.97 13.70
CA MET A 341 30.05 19.78 12.74
C MET A 341 29.53 18.93 11.56
N PRO A 342 30.36 18.15 10.85
CA PRO A 342 29.85 17.28 9.79
C PRO A 342 28.73 16.33 10.25
N LEU A 343 28.88 15.67 11.40
CA LEU A 343 27.91 14.75 11.96
C LEU A 343 26.58 15.44 12.33
N ILE A 344 26.65 16.64 12.93
CA ILE A 344 25.44 17.40 13.30
C ILE A 344 24.74 17.92 12.04
N ILE A 345 25.49 18.47 11.07
CA ILE A 345 24.91 18.99 9.83
C ILE A 345 24.19 17.86 9.08
N GLY A 346 24.87 16.74 8.84
CA GLY A 346 24.26 15.59 8.16
C GLY A 346 23.05 15.04 8.91
N ASN A 347 23.11 14.97 10.25
CA ASN A 347 21.96 14.50 11.02
C ASN A 347 20.75 15.45 10.93
N ILE A 348 20.95 16.77 11.05
CA ILE A 348 19.85 17.74 11.00
C ILE A 348 19.22 17.77 9.62
N THR A 349 20.00 17.72 8.54
CA THR A 349 19.47 17.69 7.17
C THR A 349 18.67 16.43 6.92
N THR A 350 19.18 15.27 7.34
CA THR A 350 18.48 13.98 7.20
C THR A 350 17.21 13.95 8.04
N VAL A 351 17.24 14.38 9.30
CA VAL A 351 16.04 14.52 10.14
C VAL A 351 15.04 15.47 9.49
N GLY A 352 15.49 16.62 8.99
CA GLY A 352 14.65 17.58 8.29
C GLY A 352 13.95 16.97 7.06
N ALA A 353 14.68 16.17 6.27
CA ALA A 353 14.11 15.48 5.13
C ALA A 353 13.01 14.47 5.54
N PHE A 354 13.22 13.67 6.59
CA PHE A 354 12.18 12.73 7.07
C PHE A 354 10.97 13.46 7.69
N LEU A 355 11.15 14.60 8.32
CA LEU A 355 10.04 15.38 8.87
C LEU A 355 9.13 15.97 7.78
N THR A 356 9.56 16.06 6.51
CA THR A 356 8.69 16.45 5.40
C THR A 356 7.58 15.44 5.11
N LEU A 357 7.68 14.22 5.62
CA LEU A 357 6.64 13.21 5.49
C LEU A 357 5.45 13.42 6.44
N ILE A 358 5.61 14.22 7.50
CA ILE A 358 4.57 14.41 8.54
C ILE A 358 3.28 15.05 7.99
N PRO A 359 3.32 16.05 7.09
CA PRO A 359 2.10 16.69 6.58
C PRO A 359 1.35 15.86 5.54
N LEU A 360 1.84 14.68 5.14
CA LEU A 360 1.18 13.84 4.15
C LEU A 360 -0.05 13.13 4.74
N ASP A 361 -1.04 12.88 3.89
CA ASP A 361 -2.28 12.19 4.27
C ASP A 361 -2.07 10.70 4.57
N SER A 362 -0.98 10.10 4.09
CA SER A 362 -0.63 8.71 4.37
C SER A 362 -0.14 8.53 5.81
N ILE A 363 -0.87 7.73 6.59
CA ILE A 363 -0.53 7.42 8.00
C ILE A 363 0.84 6.74 8.07
N ALA A 364 1.10 5.76 7.22
CA ALA A 364 2.35 5.00 7.23
C ALA A 364 3.56 5.86 6.86
N LEU A 365 3.43 6.80 5.90
CA LEU A 365 4.51 7.72 5.55
C LEU A 365 4.81 8.72 6.67
N ARG A 366 3.77 9.21 7.34
CA ARG A 366 3.91 10.08 8.51
C ARG A 366 4.63 9.36 9.65
N ASP A 367 4.21 8.14 9.97
CA ASP A 367 4.83 7.32 11.02
C ASP A 367 6.28 6.98 10.70
N LEU A 368 6.56 6.67 9.42
CA LEU A 368 7.92 6.48 8.93
C LEU A 368 8.78 7.74 9.17
N GLY A 369 8.25 8.92 8.84
CA GLY A 369 8.94 10.19 9.04
C GLY A 369 9.29 10.42 10.51
N ILE A 370 8.36 10.21 11.43
CA ILE A 370 8.56 10.35 12.88
C ILE A 370 9.57 9.32 13.39
N PHE A 371 9.39 8.04 13.01
CA PHE A 371 10.26 6.96 13.45
C PHE A 371 11.71 7.17 13.01
N CYS A 372 11.93 7.50 11.73
CA CYS A 372 13.24 7.70 11.17
C CYS A 372 13.94 8.92 11.75
N ALA A 373 13.24 10.06 11.86
CA ALA A 373 13.74 11.25 12.49
C ALA A 373 14.17 10.99 13.95
N ALA A 374 13.33 10.31 14.72
CA ALA A 374 13.62 9.95 16.10
C ALA A 374 14.83 8.98 16.21
N MET A 375 14.90 7.96 15.34
CA MET A 375 16.00 7.01 15.30
C MET A 375 17.33 7.70 15.01
N LEU A 376 17.36 8.64 14.08
CA LEU A 376 18.53 9.45 13.74
C LEU A 376 18.97 10.34 14.91
N ILE A 377 18.00 11.01 15.56
CA ILE A 377 18.26 11.83 16.76
C ILE A 377 18.81 10.97 17.89
N GLY A 378 18.22 9.81 18.15
CA GLY A 378 18.73 8.88 19.17
C GLY A 378 20.17 8.43 18.88
N THR A 379 20.45 8.11 17.62
CA THR A 379 21.79 7.66 17.21
C THR A 379 22.85 8.74 17.36
N ILE A 380 22.57 9.98 16.96
CA ILE A 380 23.54 11.06 17.10
C ILE A 380 23.77 11.41 18.57
N ILE A 381 22.74 11.38 19.41
CA ILE A 381 22.85 11.53 20.86
C ILE A 381 23.80 10.47 21.42
N PHE A 382 23.62 9.21 21.07
CA PHE A 382 24.50 8.15 21.55
C PHE A 382 25.92 8.32 21.03
N THR A 383 26.09 8.66 19.76
CA THR A 383 27.39 8.83 19.11
C THR A 383 28.19 9.96 19.74
N LEU A 384 27.57 11.10 20.07
CA LEU A 384 28.29 12.27 20.60
C LEU A 384 28.46 12.23 22.12
N PHE A 385 27.50 11.71 22.89
CA PHE A 385 27.53 11.75 24.35
C PHE A 385 27.97 10.44 25.00
N PHE A 386 27.58 9.30 24.47
CA PHE A 386 27.87 8.00 25.12
C PHE A 386 29.03 7.25 24.49
N LEU A 387 29.18 7.29 23.16
CA LEU A 387 30.26 6.58 22.47
C LEU A 387 31.67 7.05 22.92
N PRO A 388 31.93 8.35 23.18
CA PRO A 388 33.23 8.83 23.71
C PRO A 388 33.60 8.32 25.11
N LEU A 389 32.61 7.81 25.88
CA LEU A 389 32.85 7.25 27.20
C LEU A 389 33.50 5.86 27.16
N PHE A 390 33.36 5.17 26.04
CA PHE A 390 34.00 3.87 25.85
C PHE A 390 35.46 4.05 25.46
N ASN A 391 36.30 3.11 25.96
CA ASN A 391 37.75 3.15 25.63
C ASN A 391 37.94 2.48 24.25
N ILE A 392 38.06 3.33 23.22
CA ILE A 392 38.26 2.90 21.83
C ILE A 392 39.78 2.82 21.61
N ASN A 393 40.35 1.60 21.63
CA ASN A 393 41.76 1.41 21.35
C ASN A 393 42.09 1.83 19.93
N SER A 394 43.08 2.71 19.79
CA SER A 394 43.55 3.27 18.54
C SER A 394 44.52 2.37 17.76
N ASN A 395 44.61 1.06 18.11
CA ASN A 395 45.45 0.17 17.34
C ASN A 395 45.11 0.26 15.86
N THR A 396 46.07 0.68 15.07
CA THR A 396 45.98 0.80 13.61
C THR A 396 45.49 -0.52 13.01
N THR A 397 44.46 -0.48 12.21
CA THR A 397 43.99 -1.65 11.48
C THR A 397 45.14 -2.19 10.63
N LYS A 398 45.50 -3.46 10.79
CA LYS A 398 46.46 -4.13 9.92
C LYS A 398 45.98 -4.01 8.48
N SER A 399 46.92 -3.79 7.56
CA SER A 399 46.62 -3.77 6.12
C SER A 399 45.87 -5.05 5.75
N ASN A 400 44.62 -4.91 5.28
CA ASN A 400 43.74 -5.98 4.88
C ASN A 400 43.34 -5.78 3.40
N PHE A 401 43.09 -6.88 2.70
CA PHE A 401 42.65 -6.86 1.30
C PHE A 401 41.48 -5.89 1.05
N VAL A 402 40.46 -5.89 1.93
CA VAL A 402 39.29 -5.00 1.84
C VAL A 402 39.71 -3.53 2.01
N ASN A 403 40.49 -3.20 3.04
CA ASN A 403 40.99 -1.85 3.26
C ASN A 403 41.87 -1.35 2.12
N ASN A 404 42.70 -2.22 1.57
CA ASN A 404 43.60 -1.87 0.44
C ASN A 404 42.80 -1.60 -0.84
N LYS A 405 41.75 -2.40 -1.13
CA LYS A 405 40.87 -2.15 -2.28
C LYS A 405 40.10 -0.84 -2.11
N ILE A 406 39.51 -0.61 -0.92
CA ILE A 406 38.79 0.65 -0.61
C ILE A 406 39.74 1.85 -0.77
N THR A 407 40.94 1.79 -0.23
CA THR A 407 41.91 2.86 -0.34
C THR A 407 42.36 3.10 -1.77
N LYS A 408 42.52 2.03 -2.60
CA LYS A 408 42.85 2.14 -4.01
C LYS A 408 41.75 2.82 -4.81
N ILE A 409 40.47 2.48 -4.56
CA ILE A 409 39.32 3.14 -5.18
C ILE A 409 39.23 4.60 -4.72
N ALA A 410 39.38 4.87 -3.41
CA ALA A 410 39.33 6.19 -2.85
C ALA A 410 40.45 7.12 -3.38
N SER A 411 41.60 6.56 -3.76
CA SER A 411 42.71 7.31 -4.34
C SER A 411 42.59 7.62 -5.84
N PHE A 412 41.50 7.12 -6.50
CA PHE A 412 41.34 7.35 -7.94
C PHE A 412 41.17 8.83 -8.27
N PRO A 413 41.98 9.39 -9.20
CA PRO A 413 41.96 10.82 -9.52
C PRO A 413 40.76 11.15 -10.40
N LEU A 414 39.73 11.78 -9.82
CA LEU A 414 38.50 12.17 -10.53
C LEU A 414 38.55 13.55 -11.18
N GLY A 415 39.69 14.27 -11.08
CA GLY A 415 39.87 15.63 -11.63
C GLY A 415 40.06 15.70 -13.15
N ASN A 416 39.75 14.69 -13.92
CA ASN A 416 39.98 14.66 -15.37
C ASN A 416 38.88 15.42 -16.13
N LYS A 417 39.23 16.42 -16.94
CA LYS A 417 38.29 17.21 -17.76
C LYS A 417 37.46 16.35 -18.69
N LYS A 418 38.01 15.25 -19.24
CA LYS A 418 37.28 14.34 -20.11
C LYS A 418 36.14 13.62 -19.37
N LEU A 419 36.41 13.22 -18.13
CA LEU A 419 35.41 12.56 -17.26
C LEU A 419 34.25 13.51 -16.90
N PHE A 420 34.57 14.78 -16.67
CA PHE A 420 33.58 15.81 -16.43
C PHE A 420 32.68 16.08 -17.64
N ILE A 421 33.27 16.16 -18.85
CA ILE A 421 32.50 16.34 -20.08
C ILE A 421 31.57 15.14 -20.32
N ALA A 422 32.07 13.90 -20.14
CA ALA A 422 31.25 12.70 -20.24
C ALA A 422 30.09 12.70 -19.20
N PHE A 423 30.39 13.10 -17.99
CA PHE A 423 29.39 13.27 -16.91
C PHE A 423 28.30 14.30 -17.30
N PHE A 424 28.70 15.45 -17.84
CA PHE A 424 27.76 16.49 -18.25
C PHE A 424 26.87 16.05 -19.42
N ILE A 425 27.43 15.36 -20.42
CA ILE A 425 26.66 14.79 -21.53
C ILE A 425 25.67 13.76 -21.01
N LEU A 426 26.11 12.88 -20.13
CA LEU A 426 25.23 11.86 -19.53
C LEU A 426 24.09 12.48 -18.73
N THR A 427 24.36 13.58 -18.00
CA THR A 427 23.34 14.32 -17.25
C THR A 427 22.26 14.90 -18.18
N ILE A 428 22.65 15.44 -19.36
CA ILE A 428 21.70 15.95 -20.35
C ILE A 428 20.85 14.81 -20.91
N ILE A 429 21.47 13.69 -21.26
CA ILE A 429 20.78 12.50 -21.80
C ILE A 429 19.77 11.99 -20.77
N LEU A 430 20.18 11.81 -19.51
CA LEU A 430 19.30 11.33 -18.46
C LEU A 430 18.20 12.36 -18.14
N GLY A 431 18.51 13.65 -18.21
CA GLY A 431 17.49 14.71 -18.06
C GLY A 431 16.40 14.67 -19.15
N TRP A 432 16.80 14.32 -20.37
CA TRP A 432 15.83 14.10 -21.47
C TRP A 432 14.91 12.91 -21.17
N PHE A 433 15.46 11.79 -20.76
CA PHE A 433 14.66 10.60 -20.40
C PHE A 433 13.81 10.84 -19.14
N GLY A 434 14.25 11.67 -18.20
CA GLY A 434 13.54 11.95 -16.95
C GLY A 434 12.24 12.74 -17.08
N GLN A 435 11.91 13.26 -18.27
CA GLN A 435 10.66 14.02 -18.50
C GLN A 435 9.41 13.14 -18.53
N ASN A 436 9.53 11.83 -18.80
CA ASN A 436 8.43 10.91 -19.00
C ASN A 436 8.31 9.88 -17.86
N VAL A 437 8.40 10.34 -16.63
CA VAL A 437 8.22 9.48 -15.45
C VAL A 437 6.74 9.23 -15.22
N SER A 438 6.36 7.98 -14.98
CA SER A 438 4.99 7.55 -14.75
C SER A 438 4.78 7.12 -13.29
N PHE A 439 3.51 7.27 -12.85
CA PHE A 439 3.05 6.88 -11.53
C PHE A 439 2.10 5.69 -11.67
N ASP A 440 2.25 4.69 -10.82
CA ASP A 440 1.36 3.54 -10.73
C ASP A 440 0.57 3.59 -9.42
N SER A 441 -0.73 3.81 -9.54
CA SER A 441 -1.68 3.79 -8.43
C SER A 441 -2.46 2.49 -8.32
N ASN A 442 -2.19 1.52 -9.21
CA ASN A 442 -2.88 0.25 -9.18
C ASN A 442 -2.42 -0.60 -8.00
N LEU A 443 -3.28 -0.73 -7.00
CA LEU A 443 -3.01 -1.50 -5.80
C LEU A 443 -2.72 -2.98 -6.08
N SER A 444 -3.27 -3.53 -7.17
CA SER A 444 -3.01 -4.91 -7.56
C SER A 444 -1.54 -5.16 -7.90
N ASN A 445 -0.83 -4.13 -8.42
CA ASN A 445 0.58 -4.22 -8.77
C ASN A 445 1.50 -4.15 -7.54
N ILE A 446 0.97 -3.64 -6.42
CA ILE A 446 1.72 -3.46 -5.17
C ILE A 446 1.51 -4.68 -4.26
N ASN A 447 0.36 -5.35 -4.34
CA ASN A 447 0.03 -6.52 -3.54
C ASN A 447 0.79 -7.77 -4.02
N TYR A 448 1.17 -8.60 -3.06
CA TYR A 448 1.73 -9.91 -3.35
C TYR A 448 0.62 -10.92 -3.59
N LEU A 449 0.66 -11.55 -4.75
CA LEU A 449 -0.17 -12.70 -5.09
C LEU A 449 0.73 -13.92 -5.32
N THR A 450 0.39 -15.03 -4.71
CA THR A 450 1.07 -16.30 -4.98
C THR A 450 0.84 -16.71 -6.44
N LYS A 451 1.70 -17.57 -6.97
CA LYS A 451 1.54 -18.07 -8.34
C LYS A 451 0.16 -18.73 -8.54
N GLN A 452 -0.28 -19.51 -7.55
CA GLN A 452 -1.58 -20.15 -7.57
C GLN A 452 -2.74 -19.13 -7.57
N GLN A 453 -2.68 -18.10 -6.71
CA GLN A 453 -3.70 -17.05 -6.69
C GLN A 453 -3.81 -16.31 -8.03
N LYS A 454 -2.69 -16.06 -8.72
CA LYS A 454 -2.72 -15.45 -10.06
C LYS A 454 -3.43 -16.34 -11.08
N GLU A 455 -3.17 -17.64 -11.04
CA GLU A 455 -3.84 -18.63 -11.89
C GLU A 455 -5.34 -18.70 -11.56
N ASP A 456 -5.69 -18.71 -10.27
CA ASP A 456 -7.07 -18.76 -9.80
C ASP A 456 -7.88 -17.53 -10.21
N PHE A 457 -7.31 -16.32 -10.06
CA PHE A 457 -7.98 -15.10 -10.53
C PHE A 457 -8.12 -15.05 -12.05
N SER A 458 -7.12 -15.56 -12.80
CA SER A 458 -7.24 -15.63 -14.26
C SER A 458 -8.32 -16.60 -14.70
N LEU A 459 -8.48 -17.73 -13.99
CA LEU A 459 -9.55 -18.70 -14.21
C LEU A 459 -10.93 -18.07 -13.93
N LEU A 460 -11.09 -17.38 -12.80
CA LEU A 460 -12.33 -16.69 -12.46
C LEU A 460 -12.69 -15.61 -13.48
N ALA A 461 -11.71 -14.85 -13.96
CA ALA A 461 -11.93 -13.84 -15.00
C ALA A 461 -12.40 -14.45 -16.32
N GLN A 462 -11.89 -15.64 -16.69
CA GLN A 462 -12.35 -16.37 -17.86
C GLN A 462 -13.80 -16.87 -17.70
N ILE A 463 -14.17 -17.37 -16.52
CA ILE A 463 -15.52 -17.85 -16.21
C ILE A 463 -16.51 -16.68 -16.15
N ALA A 464 -16.13 -15.57 -15.54
CA ALA A 464 -17.02 -14.40 -15.38
C ALA A 464 -17.30 -13.66 -16.71
N GLY A 465 -16.52 -13.94 -17.78
CA GLY A 465 -16.64 -13.25 -19.06
C GLY A 465 -15.97 -11.86 -19.05
N GLN A 466 -15.77 -11.29 -20.25
CA GLN A 466 -15.18 -9.95 -20.38
C GLN A 466 -16.21 -8.87 -19.98
N LYS A 467 -15.86 -8.08 -18.97
CA LYS A 467 -16.60 -6.83 -18.67
C LYS A 467 -16.39 -5.83 -19.83
N ASN A 468 -17.44 -5.12 -20.20
CA ASN A 468 -17.31 -3.96 -21.09
C ASN A 468 -16.46 -2.90 -20.38
N GLU A 469 -15.24 -2.67 -20.88
CA GLU A 469 -14.30 -1.67 -20.33
C GLU A 469 -14.78 -0.21 -20.48
N THR A 470 -15.91 0.01 -21.17
CA THR A 470 -16.44 1.33 -21.50
C THR A 470 -17.25 1.97 -20.39
N ASP A 471 -17.70 1.21 -19.40
CA ASP A 471 -18.59 1.71 -18.35
C ASP A 471 -17.85 1.79 -16.99
N ILE A 472 -18.17 2.84 -16.25
CA ILE A 472 -17.67 3.06 -14.88
C ILE A 472 -18.77 2.70 -13.89
N GLU A 473 -18.41 1.90 -12.91
CA GLU A 473 -19.23 1.56 -11.77
C GLU A 473 -19.26 2.72 -10.77
N ILE A 474 -20.46 3.19 -10.43
CA ILE A 474 -20.69 4.25 -9.46
C ILE A 474 -21.59 3.72 -8.35
N PHE A 475 -21.17 3.93 -7.11
CA PHE A 475 -21.91 3.65 -5.90
C PHE A 475 -22.55 4.92 -5.37
N ILE A 476 -23.83 4.88 -5.06
CA ILE A 476 -24.60 5.99 -4.52
C ILE A 476 -25.08 5.58 -3.12
N PRO A 477 -24.40 6.02 -2.04
CA PRO A 477 -24.85 5.70 -0.68
C PRO A 477 -26.21 6.31 -0.37
N CYS A 478 -27.02 5.60 0.38
CA CYS A 478 -28.27 6.14 0.89
C CYS A 478 -27.96 7.08 2.07
N THR A 479 -28.00 8.39 1.81
CA THR A 479 -27.71 9.42 2.82
C THR A 479 -28.99 9.96 3.53
N GLU A 480 -30.17 9.55 3.09
CA GLU A 480 -31.42 9.92 3.70
C GLU A 480 -31.76 9.01 4.90
N ASP A 481 -32.42 9.59 5.90
CA ASP A 481 -32.98 8.82 7.01
C ASP A 481 -33.99 7.80 6.45
N LEU A 482 -33.79 6.53 6.81
CA LEU A 482 -34.59 5.40 6.35
C LEU A 482 -36.09 5.59 6.67
N SER A 483 -36.40 6.22 7.80
CA SER A 483 -37.78 6.54 8.19
C SER A 483 -38.44 7.51 7.21
N ASN A 484 -37.71 8.48 6.67
CA ASN A 484 -38.23 9.42 5.66
C ASN A 484 -38.51 8.70 4.32
N LYS A 485 -37.69 7.71 3.95
CA LYS A 485 -37.90 6.93 2.75
C LYS A 485 -39.15 6.05 2.83
N ILE A 486 -39.37 5.39 3.96
CA ILE A 486 -40.60 4.63 4.23
C ILE A 486 -41.81 5.56 4.23
N THR A 487 -41.72 6.73 4.86
CA THR A 487 -42.79 7.73 4.86
C THR A 487 -43.14 8.19 3.46
N ARG A 488 -42.13 8.42 2.60
CA ARG A 488 -42.32 8.80 1.18
C ARG A 488 -43.01 7.67 0.39
N TRP A 489 -42.58 6.42 0.57
CA TRP A 489 -43.22 5.25 -0.02
C TRP A 489 -44.69 5.15 0.38
N ASN A 490 -44.98 5.23 1.67
CA ASN A 490 -46.34 5.15 2.19
C ASN A 490 -47.23 6.27 1.61
N ASN A 491 -46.75 7.51 1.55
CA ASN A 491 -47.48 8.65 1.01
C ASN A 491 -47.72 8.50 -0.48
N PHE A 492 -46.74 8.03 -1.24
CA PHE A 492 -46.85 7.84 -2.68
C PHE A 492 -47.92 6.79 -3.02
N TRP A 493 -47.90 5.66 -2.36
CA TRP A 493 -48.84 4.54 -2.61
C TRP A 493 -50.22 4.77 -1.96
N ALA A 494 -50.32 5.49 -0.85
CA ALA A 494 -51.61 5.76 -0.19
C ALA A 494 -52.63 6.42 -1.11
N GLU A 495 -52.19 7.25 -2.06
CA GLU A 495 -53.04 7.92 -3.04
C GLU A 495 -53.31 7.09 -4.30
N ARG A 496 -52.54 6.04 -4.55
CA ARG A 496 -52.49 5.34 -5.87
C ARG A 496 -52.87 3.86 -5.82
N ASN A 497 -52.60 3.18 -4.71
CA ASN A 497 -52.71 1.71 -4.61
C ASN A 497 -54.06 1.17 -5.08
N ASP A 498 -55.17 1.72 -4.59
CA ASP A 498 -56.53 1.24 -4.93
C ASP A 498 -56.81 1.37 -6.42
N SER A 499 -56.44 2.49 -7.03
CA SER A 499 -56.64 2.75 -8.46
C SER A 499 -55.75 1.83 -9.32
N VAL A 500 -54.50 1.66 -8.91
CA VAL A 500 -53.51 0.82 -9.61
C VAL A 500 -53.90 -0.63 -9.55
N ILE A 501 -54.26 -1.15 -8.37
CA ILE A 501 -54.70 -2.55 -8.18
C ILE A 501 -55.93 -2.84 -9.02
N LYS A 502 -56.92 -1.93 -9.00
CA LYS A 502 -58.14 -2.09 -9.78
C LYS A 502 -57.85 -2.12 -11.28
N THR A 503 -57.02 -1.23 -11.78
CA THR A 503 -56.64 -1.15 -13.18
C THR A 503 -55.80 -2.35 -13.57
N LEU A 504 -54.84 -2.76 -12.74
CA LEU A 504 -53.97 -3.92 -12.95
C LEU A 504 -54.80 -5.20 -13.09
N ARG A 505 -55.74 -5.47 -12.16
CA ARG A 505 -56.60 -6.64 -12.20
C ARG A 505 -57.48 -6.67 -13.44
N LEU A 506 -58.07 -5.53 -13.80
CA LEU A 506 -58.93 -5.44 -14.99
C LEU A 506 -58.15 -5.72 -16.28
N GLU A 507 -57.00 -5.07 -16.44
CA GLU A 507 -56.20 -5.26 -17.66
C GLU A 507 -55.55 -6.65 -17.69
N ALA A 508 -55.16 -7.20 -16.53
CA ALA A 508 -54.64 -8.58 -16.42
C ALA A 508 -55.67 -9.62 -16.86
N GLN A 509 -56.91 -9.50 -16.41
CA GLN A 509 -58.01 -10.38 -16.85
C GLN A 509 -58.29 -10.25 -18.33
N ASN A 510 -58.29 -9.02 -18.89
CA ASN A 510 -58.51 -8.78 -20.33
C ASN A 510 -57.45 -9.46 -21.21
N ILE A 511 -56.21 -9.61 -20.69
CA ILE A 511 -55.09 -10.24 -21.40
C ILE A 511 -55.07 -11.77 -21.23
N GLY A 512 -55.69 -12.27 -20.14
CA GLY A 512 -55.78 -13.71 -19.86
C GLY A 512 -54.98 -14.20 -18.63
N PHE A 513 -54.55 -13.29 -17.77
CA PHE A 513 -53.97 -13.66 -16.47
C PHE A 513 -55.05 -14.02 -15.44
N ALA A 514 -54.68 -14.84 -14.47
CA ALA A 514 -55.54 -15.12 -13.31
C ALA A 514 -55.70 -13.86 -12.44
N GLU A 515 -56.81 -13.71 -11.75
CA GLU A 515 -57.12 -12.54 -10.88
C GLU A 515 -56.05 -12.32 -9.78
N THR A 516 -55.46 -13.41 -9.30
CA THR A 516 -54.47 -13.40 -8.22
C THR A 516 -53.03 -13.49 -8.74
N ALA A 517 -52.82 -13.36 -10.06
CA ALA A 517 -51.49 -13.55 -10.66
C ALA A 517 -50.39 -12.61 -10.09
N PHE A 518 -50.78 -11.41 -9.66
CA PHE A 518 -49.92 -10.37 -9.19
C PHE A 518 -50.15 -10.01 -7.71
N ALA A 519 -50.66 -10.94 -6.90
CA ALA A 519 -50.88 -10.76 -5.47
C ALA A 519 -49.62 -10.29 -4.71
N PRO A 520 -48.39 -10.82 -4.99
CA PRO A 520 -47.19 -10.34 -4.34
C PRO A 520 -46.88 -8.84 -4.60
N PHE A 521 -47.13 -8.35 -5.83
CA PHE A 521 -46.99 -6.93 -6.15
C PHE A 521 -48.02 -6.07 -5.43
N GLU A 522 -49.30 -6.54 -5.36
CA GLU A 522 -50.38 -5.85 -4.66
C GLU A 522 -50.06 -5.74 -3.15
N GLU A 523 -49.53 -6.80 -2.56
CA GLU A 523 -49.08 -6.83 -1.18
C GLU A 523 -47.92 -5.81 -0.95
N LEU A 524 -46.93 -5.81 -1.81
CA LEU A 524 -45.78 -4.89 -1.74
C LEU A 524 -46.20 -3.41 -1.73
N ILE A 525 -47.10 -3.00 -2.65
CA ILE A 525 -47.50 -1.60 -2.76
C ILE A 525 -48.52 -1.16 -1.68
N THR A 526 -49.14 -2.12 -0.96
CA THR A 526 -50.00 -1.87 0.19
C THR A 526 -49.29 -1.98 1.52
N GLN A 527 -48.05 -2.53 1.54
CA GLN A 527 -47.25 -2.70 2.73
C GLN A 527 -46.81 -1.34 3.31
N LYS A 528 -47.03 -1.16 4.62
CA LYS A 528 -46.71 0.10 5.35
C LYS A 528 -45.49 -0.01 6.24
N THR A 529 -45.14 -1.22 6.63
CA THR A 529 -44.01 -1.50 7.51
C THR A 529 -43.08 -2.45 6.80
N PHE A 530 -41.81 -2.14 6.84
CA PHE A 530 -40.74 -2.92 6.22
C PHE A 530 -39.79 -3.39 7.32
N ASP A 531 -39.10 -4.51 7.08
CA ASP A 531 -38.14 -5.05 8.01
C ASP A 531 -37.07 -4.00 8.33
N ASP A 532 -36.74 -3.87 9.60
CA ASP A 532 -35.64 -3.00 10.03
C ASP A 532 -34.34 -3.51 9.35
N ILE A 533 -33.69 -2.60 8.65
CA ILE A 533 -32.36 -2.89 8.13
C ILE A 533 -31.40 -2.86 9.32
N PRO A 534 -30.57 -3.91 9.52
CA PRO A 534 -29.55 -3.89 10.55
C PRO A 534 -28.75 -2.59 10.51
N ALA A 535 -28.46 -2.00 11.67
CA ALA A 535 -27.74 -0.73 11.77
C ALA A 535 -26.38 -0.72 11.05
N ASP A 536 -25.79 -1.90 10.81
CA ASP A 536 -24.52 -2.10 10.14
C ASP A 536 -24.67 -2.25 8.61
N PHE A 537 -25.88 -2.18 8.08
CA PHE A 537 -26.17 -2.37 6.65
C PHE A 537 -26.13 -1.01 5.94
N GLU A 538 -24.99 -0.64 5.42
CA GLU A 538 -24.85 0.53 4.59
C GLU A 538 -25.40 0.27 3.20
N LEU A 539 -26.55 0.90 2.89
CA LEU A 539 -27.21 0.76 1.59
C LEU A 539 -26.53 1.66 0.56
N ALA A 540 -26.18 1.09 -0.58
CA ALA A 540 -25.75 1.85 -1.74
C ALA A 540 -26.39 1.30 -3.02
N LYS A 541 -26.83 2.21 -3.89
CA LYS A 541 -27.27 1.89 -5.24
C LYS A 541 -26.03 1.81 -6.14
N GLN A 542 -25.88 0.71 -6.86
CA GLN A 542 -24.81 0.51 -7.83
C GLN A 542 -25.38 0.80 -9.23
N ILE A 543 -24.71 1.65 -9.99
CA ILE A 543 -25.07 1.97 -11.37
C ILE A 543 -23.84 1.90 -12.27
N TYR A 544 -24.05 1.57 -13.54
CA TYR A 544 -23.02 1.58 -14.58
C TYR A 544 -23.26 2.76 -15.50
N VAL A 545 -22.25 3.56 -15.71
CA VAL A 545 -22.35 4.81 -16.49
C VAL A 545 -21.17 4.88 -17.47
N PRO A 546 -21.41 5.26 -18.74
CA PRO A 546 -20.31 5.53 -19.67
C PRO A 546 -19.31 6.51 -19.09
N VAL A 547 -18.00 6.27 -19.33
CA VAL A 547 -16.88 7.09 -18.81
C VAL A 547 -17.13 8.58 -18.99
N GLU A 548 -17.67 9.00 -20.13
CA GLU A 548 -17.94 10.41 -20.47
C GLU A 548 -18.96 11.09 -19.54
N LYS A 549 -19.87 10.33 -18.95
CA LYS A 549 -20.95 10.84 -18.08
C LYS A 549 -20.66 10.66 -16.58
N ALA A 550 -19.63 9.90 -16.24
CA ALA A 550 -19.33 9.54 -14.86
C ALA A 550 -19.09 10.75 -13.95
N ASP A 551 -18.31 11.74 -14.40
CA ASP A 551 -18.02 12.94 -13.63
C ASP A 551 -19.28 13.81 -13.41
N SER A 552 -20.18 13.83 -14.39
CA SER A 552 -21.46 14.53 -14.25
C SER A 552 -22.35 13.90 -13.19
N VAL A 553 -22.41 12.57 -13.12
CA VAL A 553 -23.22 11.84 -12.13
C VAL A 553 -22.59 11.97 -10.73
N LEU A 554 -21.27 11.83 -10.62
CA LEU A 554 -20.56 11.97 -9.35
C LEU A 554 -20.73 13.35 -8.74
N ASN A 555 -20.66 14.41 -9.57
CA ASN A 555 -20.84 15.79 -9.10
C ASN A 555 -22.29 16.16 -8.80
N ALA A 556 -23.25 15.54 -9.49
CA ALA A 556 -24.68 15.78 -9.28
C ALA A 556 -25.28 15.05 -8.07
N THR A 557 -24.62 13.98 -7.60
CA THR A 557 -25.16 13.10 -6.57
C THR A 557 -24.26 13.13 -5.33
N LYS A 558 -24.81 13.66 -4.24
CA LYS A 558 -24.05 13.78 -2.97
C LYS A 558 -23.64 12.42 -2.43
N GLY A 559 -22.35 12.25 -2.14
CA GLY A 559 -21.79 11.01 -1.59
C GLY A 559 -21.55 9.90 -2.61
N ALA A 560 -21.92 10.09 -3.89
CA ALA A 560 -21.63 9.12 -4.94
C ALA A 560 -20.11 8.97 -5.14
N PHE A 561 -19.65 7.74 -5.35
CA PHE A 561 -18.24 7.46 -5.57
C PHE A 561 -18.03 6.33 -6.57
N SER A 562 -16.84 6.28 -7.15
CA SER A 562 -16.38 5.19 -8.01
C SER A 562 -14.95 4.82 -7.61
N VAL A 563 -14.68 3.53 -7.44
CA VAL A 563 -13.34 3.04 -7.11
C VAL A 563 -12.32 3.43 -8.17
N LYS A 564 -12.69 3.37 -9.45
CA LYS A 564 -11.83 3.80 -10.55
C LYS A 564 -11.46 5.29 -10.43
N LYS A 565 -12.43 6.15 -10.06
CA LYS A 565 -12.19 7.58 -9.86
C LYS A 565 -11.37 7.86 -8.60
N ILE A 566 -11.57 7.09 -7.54
CA ILE A 566 -10.70 7.15 -6.35
C ILE A 566 -9.26 6.79 -6.76
N GLN A 567 -9.04 5.72 -7.52
CA GLN A 567 -7.71 5.33 -8.01
C GLN A 567 -7.07 6.42 -8.91
N GLU A 568 -7.85 7.04 -9.80
CA GLU A 568 -7.37 8.17 -10.62
C GLU A 568 -6.96 9.36 -9.74
N SER A 569 -7.76 9.70 -8.72
CA SER A 569 -7.42 10.78 -7.77
C SER A 569 -6.20 10.44 -6.91
N MET A 570 -6.02 9.17 -6.57
CA MET A 570 -4.80 8.70 -5.87
C MET A 570 -3.55 8.87 -6.73
N THR A 571 -3.63 8.67 -8.05
CA THR A 571 -2.51 8.90 -8.96
C THR A 571 -2.10 10.37 -8.96
N SER A 572 -3.07 11.31 -9.02
CA SER A 572 -2.78 12.74 -8.93
C SER A 572 -2.19 13.10 -7.57
N SER A 573 -2.77 12.59 -6.48
CA SER A 573 -2.25 12.80 -5.11
C SER A 573 -0.84 12.25 -4.93
N LEU A 574 -0.49 11.13 -5.55
CA LEU A 574 0.88 10.61 -5.56
C LEU A 574 1.85 11.55 -6.25
N SER A 575 1.47 12.08 -7.41
CA SER A 575 2.28 13.06 -8.15
C SER A 575 2.48 14.34 -7.34
N ASP A 576 1.41 14.85 -6.71
CA ASP A 576 1.45 16.05 -5.87
C ASP A 576 2.32 15.83 -4.63
N ASN A 577 2.14 14.70 -3.93
CA ASN A 577 2.97 14.33 -2.79
C ASN A 577 4.45 14.18 -3.16
N PHE A 578 4.75 13.56 -4.30
CA PHE A 578 6.11 13.45 -4.82
C PHE A 578 6.74 14.82 -5.08
N SER A 579 6.00 15.71 -5.74
CA SER A 579 6.44 17.07 -6.01
C SER A 579 6.64 17.88 -4.73
N TYR A 580 5.72 17.73 -3.76
CA TYR A 580 5.82 18.33 -2.44
C TYR A 580 7.06 17.84 -1.68
N ILE A 581 7.25 16.52 -1.56
CA ILE A 581 8.38 15.93 -0.84
C ILE A 581 9.69 16.41 -1.46
N GLY A 582 9.83 16.32 -2.80
CA GLY A 582 11.03 16.75 -3.51
C GLY A 582 11.35 18.22 -3.30
N THR A 583 10.34 19.09 -3.36
CA THR A 583 10.49 20.53 -3.18
C THR A 583 10.78 20.89 -1.72
N ALA A 584 10.02 20.35 -0.77
CA ALA A 584 10.18 20.61 0.66
C ALA A 584 11.55 20.13 1.16
N CYS A 585 11.96 18.89 0.81
CA CYS A 585 13.30 18.38 1.12
C CYS A 585 14.38 19.26 0.54
N SER A 586 14.28 19.67 -0.73
CA SER A 586 15.28 20.54 -1.37
C SER A 586 15.45 21.86 -0.65
N ILE A 587 14.34 22.51 -0.27
CA ILE A 587 14.36 23.80 0.43
C ILE A 587 14.94 23.63 1.84
N ILE A 588 14.47 22.64 2.59
CA ILE A 588 14.90 22.42 3.98
C ILE A 588 16.39 22.08 4.01
N VAL A 589 16.84 21.13 3.19
CA VAL A 589 18.25 20.72 3.12
C VAL A 589 19.12 21.90 2.70
N PHE A 590 18.74 22.65 1.67
CA PHE A 590 19.52 23.81 1.23
C PHE A 590 19.63 24.90 2.31
N ILE A 591 18.52 25.22 3.00
CA ILE A 591 18.52 26.22 4.08
C ILE A 591 19.45 25.77 5.23
N PHE A 592 19.36 24.51 5.65
CA PHE A 592 20.22 23.98 6.70
C PHE A 592 21.69 24.00 6.28
N LEU A 593 22.03 23.58 5.07
CA LEU A 593 23.39 23.67 4.54
C LEU A 593 23.90 25.13 4.55
N TRP A 594 23.04 26.06 4.12
CA TRP A 594 23.43 27.49 4.11
C TRP A 594 23.67 28.06 5.52
N ILE A 595 22.79 27.74 6.47
CA ILE A 595 22.96 28.18 7.87
C ILE A 595 24.23 27.58 8.47
N CYS A 596 24.49 26.31 8.23
CA CYS A 596 25.65 25.60 8.82
C CYS A 596 26.97 26.03 8.22
N PHE A 597 27.08 26.13 6.91
CA PHE A 597 28.32 26.58 6.25
C PHE A 597 28.53 28.11 6.32
N LYS A 598 27.48 28.89 6.68
CA LYS A 598 27.51 30.36 6.72
C LYS A 598 28.01 31.01 5.43
N ASN A 599 28.06 30.27 4.34
CA ASN A 599 28.49 30.70 3.03
C ASN A 599 27.60 30.06 1.95
N PHE A 600 26.87 30.90 1.20
CA PHE A 600 25.95 30.48 0.16
C PHE A 600 26.62 29.60 -0.91
N TRP A 601 27.83 29.98 -1.35
CA TRP A 601 28.52 29.26 -2.42
C TRP A 601 29.06 27.90 -1.96
N ILE A 602 29.45 27.78 -0.70
CA ILE A 602 29.86 26.50 -0.11
C ILE A 602 28.62 25.58 0.05
N ALA A 603 27.52 26.13 0.51
CA ALA A 603 26.24 25.39 0.57
C ALA A 603 25.83 24.89 -0.80
N LEU A 604 26.03 25.70 -1.84
CA LEU A 604 25.71 25.31 -3.22
C LEU A 604 26.63 24.18 -3.74
N VAL A 605 27.91 24.14 -3.33
CA VAL A 605 28.82 23.02 -3.65
C VAL A 605 28.30 21.70 -3.08
N ALA A 606 27.73 21.71 -1.88
CA ALA A 606 27.17 20.52 -1.24
C ALA A 606 25.80 20.15 -1.81
N PHE A 607 24.99 21.13 -2.23
CA PHE A 607 23.61 20.90 -2.70
C PHE A 607 23.49 20.47 -4.16
N ILE A 608 24.29 21.08 -5.07
CA ILE A 608 24.21 20.77 -6.52
C ILE A 608 24.32 19.27 -6.84
N PRO A 609 25.20 18.49 -6.19
CA PRO A 609 25.28 17.04 -6.41
C PRO A 609 23.96 16.32 -6.20
N ILE A 610 23.19 16.71 -5.19
CA ILE A 610 21.89 16.09 -4.85
C ILE A 610 20.87 16.43 -5.93
N ALA A 611 20.79 17.70 -6.34
CA ALA A 611 19.88 18.16 -7.39
C ALA A 611 20.15 17.46 -8.73
N ILE A 612 21.42 17.25 -9.10
CA ILE A 612 21.78 16.50 -10.31
C ILE A 612 21.46 15.01 -10.17
N SER A 613 21.67 14.45 -8.97
CA SER A 613 21.31 13.05 -8.70
C SER A 613 19.83 12.78 -8.93
N TRP A 614 18.98 13.75 -8.57
CA TRP A 614 17.55 13.69 -8.81
C TRP A 614 17.23 13.53 -10.31
N ILE A 615 17.87 14.33 -11.16
CA ILE A 615 17.73 14.23 -12.62
C ILE A 615 18.17 12.85 -13.12
N TRP A 616 19.28 12.32 -12.60
CA TRP A 616 19.77 10.99 -12.99
C TRP A 616 18.81 9.87 -12.62
N ILE A 617 18.19 9.98 -11.45
CA ILE A 617 17.23 8.99 -10.97
C ILE A 617 16.02 8.93 -11.88
N LEU A 618 15.41 10.09 -12.18
CA LEU A 618 14.26 10.15 -13.07
C LEU A 618 14.59 9.57 -14.45
N GLY A 619 15.78 9.89 -14.99
CA GLY A 619 16.22 9.35 -16.27
C GLY A 619 16.45 7.85 -16.25
N LEU A 620 17.10 7.33 -15.21
CA LEU A 620 17.37 5.89 -15.07
C LEU A 620 16.07 5.11 -14.84
N MET A 621 15.14 5.63 -14.03
CA MET A 621 13.84 5.00 -13.81
C MET A 621 13.09 4.79 -15.13
N ASN A 622 13.04 5.83 -15.96
CA ASN A 622 12.37 5.72 -17.26
C ASN A 622 13.08 4.71 -18.17
N ILE A 623 14.43 4.69 -18.23
CA ILE A 623 15.19 3.73 -19.02
C ILE A 623 14.94 2.28 -18.59
N PHE A 624 14.82 2.05 -17.27
CA PHE A 624 14.54 0.72 -16.73
C PHE A 624 13.04 0.36 -16.67
N GLY A 625 12.15 1.25 -17.13
CA GLY A 625 10.70 1.03 -17.07
C GLY A 625 10.14 0.97 -15.66
N LEU A 626 10.78 1.64 -14.70
CA LEU A 626 10.34 1.68 -13.31
C LEU A 626 9.39 2.85 -13.09
N GLN A 627 8.27 2.60 -12.40
CA GLN A 627 7.26 3.60 -12.08
C GLN A 627 7.29 3.96 -10.61
N PHE A 628 6.95 5.22 -10.30
CA PHE A 628 6.69 5.58 -8.91
C PHE A 628 5.38 4.99 -8.44
N ASN A 629 5.39 4.46 -7.23
CA ASN A 629 4.21 4.01 -6.52
C ASN A 629 4.21 4.56 -5.10
N ILE A 630 3.14 4.30 -4.35
CA ILE A 630 2.94 4.86 -3.03
C ILE A 630 4.04 4.48 -2.02
N VAL A 631 4.66 3.31 -2.17
CA VAL A 631 5.70 2.84 -1.24
C VAL A 631 7.07 3.42 -1.59
N ASN A 632 7.41 3.51 -2.88
CA ASN A 632 8.73 3.95 -3.31
C ASN A 632 8.87 5.48 -3.45
N ILE A 633 7.76 6.24 -3.32
CA ILE A 633 7.75 7.72 -3.35
C ILE A 633 8.64 8.34 -2.26
N ILE A 634 8.87 7.63 -1.17
CA ILE A 634 9.78 8.04 -0.08
C ILE A 634 11.24 8.15 -0.51
N LEU A 635 11.57 7.67 -1.73
CA LEU A 635 12.92 7.80 -2.29
C LEU A 635 13.45 9.23 -2.20
N ALA A 636 12.59 10.23 -2.38
CA ALA A 636 12.98 11.63 -2.28
C ALA A 636 13.62 11.96 -0.93
N THR A 637 12.99 11.51 0.18
CA THR A 637 13.52 11.75 1.53
C THR A 637 14.87 11.05 1.75
N PHE A 638 15.02 9.84 1.20
CA PHE A 638 16.30 9.11 1.28
C PHE A 638 17.41 9.82 0.51
N ILE A 639 17.10 10.36 -0.67
CA ILE A 639 18.10 11.04 -1.51
C ILE A 639 18.52 12.37 -0.89
N PHE A 640 17.54 13.17 -0.49
CA PHE A 640 17.82 14.49 0.11
C PHE A 640 18.35 14.37 1.53
N GLY A 641 18.00 13.31 2.28
CA GLY A 641 18.45 13.13 3.65
C GLY A 641 19.79 12.41 3.78
N GLN A 642 20.07 11.41 2.92
CA GLN A 642 21.33 10.65 2.99
C GLN A 642 22.34 11.09 1.93
N GLY A 643 21.84 11.59 0.81
CA GLY A 643 22.71 11.98 -0.30
C GLY A 643 23.57 13.20 0.01
N ASP A 644 23.07 14.11 0.85
CA ASP A 644 23.79 15.30 1.28
C ASP A 644 24.95 14.97 2.21
N ASP A 645 24.87 13.93 3.04
CA ASP A 645 25.97 13.49 3.90
C ASP A 645 27.28 13.32 3.10
N TYR A 646 27.22 12.62 1.96
CA TYR A 646 28.41 12.40 1.12
C TYR A 646 28.97 13.70 0.54
N ALA A 647 28.09 14.61 0.11
CA ALA A 647 28.48 15.91 -0.41
C ALA A 647 29.01 16.83 0.71
N ILE A 648 28.45 16.77 1.93
CA ILE A 648 28.89 17.49 3.13
C ILE A 648 30.32 17.07 3.51
N PHE A 649 30.53 15.75 3.71
CA PHE A 649 31.87 15.25 4.07
C PHE A 649 32.92 15.56 3.00
N MET A 650 32.56 15.47 1.71
CA MET A 650 33.48 15.87 0.63
C MET A 650 33.80 17.36 0.67
N THR A 651 32.79 18.21 0.90
CA THR A 651 32.96 19.68 0.97
C THR A 651 33.76 20.08 2.19
N GLU A 652 33.52 19.49 3.36
CA GLU A 652 34.31 19.73 4.57
C GLU A 652 35.78 19.32 4.39
N GLY A 653 36.04 18.17 3.75
CA GLY A 653 37.40 17.74 3.41
C GLY A 653 38.13 18.75 2.52
N LEU A 654 37.43 19.37 1.56
CA LEU A 654 37.98 20.40 0.69
C LEU A 654 38.26 21.72 1.43
N ILE A 655 37.35 22.11 2.33
CA ILE A 655 37.52 23.29 3.19
C ILE A 655 38.74 23.11 4.11
N TYR A 656 38.87 21.93 4.74
CA TYR A 656 39.97 21.62 5.64
C TYR A 656 41.33 21.65 4.90
N GLU A 657 41.38 21.05 3.71
CA GLU A 657 42.59 21.08 2.87
C GLU A 657 43.01 22.52 2.50
N GLN A 658 42.04 23.35 2.15
CA GLN A 658 42.29 24.75 1.76
C GLN A 658 42.77 25.62 2.95
N LYS A 659 42.23 25.40 4.17
CA LYS A 659 42.57 26.15 5.37
C LYS A 659 43.90 25.74 6.01
N ASN A 660 44.15 24.45 6.07
CA ASN A 660 45.24 23.90 6.88
C ASN A 660 46.43 23.40 6.05
N GLY A 661 46.32 23.37 4.72
CA GLY A 661 47.39 22.86 3.83
C GLY A 661 47.66 21.37 3.96
N GLN A 662 46.88 20.63 4.80
CA GLN A 662 46.99 19.19 5.00
C GLN A 662 45.81 18.49 4.33
N SER A 663 46.09 17.49 3.51
CA SER A 663 45.04 16.78 2.80
C SER A 663 44.37 15.74 3.70
N MET A 664 43.16 16.03 4.20
CA MET A 664 42.24 15.08 4.85
C MET A 664 41.30 14.41 3.84
N LEU A 665 41.26 14.89 2.61
CA LEU A 665 40.37 14.41 1.57
C LEU A 665 40.45 12.89 1.30
N PRO A 666 41.64 12.24 1.32
CA PRO A 666 41.69 10.77 1.16
C PRO A 666 41.00 10.00 2.29
N LEU A 667 41.00 10.55 3.52
CA LEU A 667 40.32 9.95 4.66
C LEU A 667 38.80 10.04 4.48
N TYR A 668 38.26 11.22 4.22
CA TYR A 668 36.84 11.41 3.96
C TYR A 668 36.34 10.58 2.76
N LYS A 669 37.10 10.52 1.68
CA LYS A 669 36.79 9.67 0.54
C LYS A 669 36.69 8.18 0.89
N LYS A 670 37.57 7.70 1.77
CA LYS A 670 37.53 6.30 2.25
C LYS A 670 36.31 6.08 3.13
N GLU A 671 35.96 7.01 3.97
CA GLU A 671 34.79 6.96 4.86
C GLU A 671 33.50 6.98 4.04
N ILE A 672 33.36 7.87 3.07
CA ILE A 672 32.23 7.95 2.14
C ILE A 672 32.07 6.63 1.39
N LEU A 673 33.16 6.05 0.87
CA LEU A 673 33.08 4.79 0.12
C LEU A 673 32.65 3.62 1.02
N LEU A 674 33.16 3.57 2.26
CA LEU A 674 32.77 2.54 3.23
C LEU A 674 31.29 2.68 3.61
N SER A 675 30.86 3.89 3.91
CA SER A 675 29.46 4.24 4.17
C SER A 675 28.55 3.85 3.00
N ALA A 676 28.95 4.19 1.78
CA ALA A 676 28.19 3.83 0.58
C ALA A 676 28.07 2.30 0.39
N ILE A 677 29.12 1.53 0.64
CA ILE A 677 29.06 0.06 0.57
C ILE A 677 28.08 -0.50 1.62
N ILE A 678 28.09 0.02 2.86
CA ILE A 678 27.16 -0.39 3.91
C ILE A 678 25.74 -0.10 3.49
N MET A 679 25.50 1.07 2.93
CA MET A 679 24.20 1.50 2.42
C MET A 679 23.73 0.60 1.27
N PHE A 680 24.59 0.30 0.29
CA PHE A 680 24.28 -0.62 -0.80
C PHE A 680 23.96 -2.05 -0.31
N ILE A 681 24.56 -2.51 0.76
CA ILE A 681 24.21 -3.77 1.39
C ILE A 681 22.81 -3.68 2.01
N GLY A 682 22.56 -2.64 2.82
CA GLY A 682 21.28 -2.44 3.50
C GLY A 682 20.09 -2.38 2.54
N ILE A 683 20.24 -1.63 1.45
CA ILE A 683 19.21 -1.46 0.42
C ILE A 683 19.16 -2.65 -0.53
N GLY A 684 20.33 -3.14 -0.96
CA GLY A 684 20.45 -4.19 -1.96
C GLY A 684 19.76 -5.49 -1.57
N VAL A 685 19.65 -5.76 -0.28
CA VAL A 685 18.93 -6.93 0.23
C VAL A 685 17.43 -6.84 -0.07
N LEU A 686 16.83 -5.65 -0.17
CA LEU A 686 15.40 -5.50 -0.52
C LEU A 686 15.08 -5.96 -1.95
N ILE A 687 16.08 -6.01 -2.85
CA ILE A 687 15.88 -6.51 -4.23
C ILE A 687 15.61 -8.02 -4.24
N ILE A 688 15.95 -8.75 -3.17
CA ILE A 688 15.69 -10.18 -3.06
C ILE A 688 14.25 -10.44 -2.59
N ALA A 689 13.54 -9.42 -2.11
CA ALA A 689 12.17 -9.54 -1.65
C ALA A 689 11.24 -10.02 -2.77
N GLN A 690 10.29 -10.89 -2.43
CA GLN A 690 9.26 -11.36 -3.36
C GLN A 690 8.04 -10.43 -3.39
N HIS A 691 7.85 -9.65 -2.33
CA HIS A 691 6.77 -8.68 -2.26
C HIS A 691 7.04 -7.49 -3.20
N PRO A 692 6.13 -7.19 -4.17
CA PRO A 692 6.38 -6.19 -5.22
C PRO A 692 6.71 -4.79 -4.67
N ALA A 693 6.03 -4.36 -3.61
CA ALA A 693 6.26 -3.05 -2.99
C ALA A 693 7.68 -2.93 -2.39
N ILE A 694 8.15 -3.97 -1.68
CA ILE A 694 9.48 -4.00 -1.06
C ILE A 694 10.57 -4.09 -2.12
N PHE A 695 10.39 -4.93 -3.14
CA PHE A 695 11.27 -5.03 -4.29
C PHE A 695 11.41 -3.69 -5.02
N SER A 696 10.28 -3.06 -5.35
CA SER A 696 10.22 -1.76 -6.04
C SER A 696 10.98 -0.69 -5.26
N LEU A 697 10.75 -0.61 -3.94
CA LEU A 697 11.49 0.31 -3.08
C LEU A 697 13.00 0.05 -3.15
N GLY A 698 13.42 -1.21 -2.98
CA GLY A 698 14.84 -1.59 -3.02
C GLY A 698 15.50 -1.23 -4.35
N ALA A 699 14.86 -1.54 -5.47
CA ALA A 699 15.39 -1.27 -6.81
C ALA A 699 15.59 0.23 -7.07
N ILE A 700 14.57 1.04 -6.76
CA ILE A 700 14.61 2.48 -7.02
C ILE A 700 15.58 3.19 -6.08
N VAL A 701 15.59 2.85 -4.78
CA VAL A 701 16.54 3.45 -3.83
C VAL A 701 17.99 3.06 -4.16
N LEU A 702 18.23 1.84 -4.65
CA LEU A 702 19.58 1.44 -5.10
C LEU A 702 20.08 2.28 -6.26
N ILE A 703 19.24 2.49 -7.29
CA ILE A 703 19.55 3.36 -8.44
C ILE A 703 19.82 4.80 -7.96
N GLY A 704 18.97 5.27 -7.06
CA GLY A 704 19.08 6.60 -6.48
C GLY A 704 20.40 6.80 -5.75
N MET A 705 20.72 5.90 -4.85
CA MET A 705 21.96 6.00 -4.04
C MET A 705 23.20 5.81 -4.88
N PHE A 706 23.18 4.95 -5.90
CA PHE A 706 24.27 4.84 -6.86
C PHE A 706 24.55 6.18 -7.54
N SER A 707 23.50 6.85 -8.01
CA SER A 707 23.60 8.18 -8.64
C SER A 707 24.19 9.21 -7.68
N VAL A 708 23.64 9.26 -6.45
CA VAL A 708 24.09 10.20 -5.41
C VAL A 708 25.55 10.01 -5.06
N VAL A 709 25.97 8.77 -4.74
CA VAL A 709 27.36 8.46 -4.36
C VAL A 709 28.31 8.86 -5.49
N LEU A 710 28.01 8.49 -6.73
CA LEU A 710 28.88 8.79 -7.88
C LEU A 710 29.00 10.30 -8.10
N ILE A 711 27.89 11.02 -8.05
CA ILE A 711 27.85 12.46 -8.31
C ILE A 711 28.51 13.24 -7.15
N SER A 712 28.21 12.89 -5.88
CA SER A 712 28.83 13.51 -4.71
C SER A 712 30.33 13.23 -4.62
N TYR A 713 30.83 12.20 -5.26
CA TYR A 713 32.25 11.92 -5.32
C TYR A 713 32.99 12.72 -6.41
N ILE A 714 32.32 13.00 -7.55
CA ILE A 714 32.93 13.64 -8.73
C ILE A 714 32.77 15.16 -8.68
N LEU A 715 31.58 15.67 -8.35
CA LEU A 715 31.21 17.04 -8.63
C LEU A 715 31.71 18.07 -7.61
N PRO A 716 31.67 17.86 -6.28
CA PRO A 716 32.10 18.87 -5.29
C PRO A 716 33.53 19.34 -5.47
N PRO A 717 34.56 18.49 -5.72
CA PRO A 717 35.91 18.96 -5.94
C PRO A 717 36.07 19.88 -7.16
N PHE A 718 35.25 19.67 -8.20
CA PHE A 718 35.24 20.51 -9.38
C PHE A 718 34.57 21.86 -9.11
N LEU A 719 33.37 21.86 -8.53
CA LEU A 719 32.62 23.07 -8.20
C LEU A 719 33.38 23.95 -7.22
N PHE A 720 33.98 23.35 -6.20
CA PHE A 720 34.76 24.07 -5.20
C PHE A 720 35.96 24.81 -5.83
N LYS A 721 36.74 24.13 -6.70
CA LYS A 721 37.83 24.74 -7.44
C LYS A 721 37.34 25.85 -8.39
N LEU A 722 36.22 25.65 -9.05
CA LEU A 722 35.61 26.63 -9.94
C LEU A 722 35.21 27.90 -9.17
N PHE A 723 34.54 27.75 -8.02
CA PHE A 723 34.07 28.87 -7.21
C PHE A 723 35.21 29.64 -6.54
N ILE A 724 36.30 28.96 -6.16
CA ILE A 724 37.53 29.64 -5.72
C ILE A 724 38.12 30.44 -6.87
N LYS A 725 38.25 29.87 -8.08
CA LYS A 725 38.77 30.58 -9.27
C LYS A 725 37.94 31.80 -9.63
N LEU A 726 36.61 31.72 -9.47
CA LEU A 726 35.67 32.84 -9.68
C LEU A 726 35.65 33.83 -8.53
N LYS A 727 36.48 33.63 -7.49
CA LYS A 727 36.55 34.48 -6.26
C LYS A 727 35.23 34.55 -5.48
N LEU A 728 34.32 33.56 -5.67
CA LEU A 728 33.05 33.46 -4.97
C LEU A 728 33.19 32.89 -3.56
N ILE A 729 34.15 31.98 -3.36
CA ILE A 729 34.53 31.43 -2.05
C ILE A 729 35.79 32.12 -1.59
N LYS A 730 35.68 32.81 -0.44
CA LYS A 730 36.80 33.38 0.33
C LYS A 730 36.86 32.61 1.65
N LEU A 731 37.94 31.85 1.90
CA LEU A 731 38.20 31.07 3.13
C LEU A 731 39.22 31.71 3.99
#